data_12b43efc5d8a23b4d957b99f658bc0df
#
_entry.id   12b43efc5d8a23b4d957b99f658bc0df
#
_cell.length_a   1.000
_cell.length_b   1.000
_cell.length_c   1.000
_cell.angle_alpha   90.00
_cell.angle_beta   90.00
_cell.angle_gamma   90.00
#
_symmetry.space_group_name_H-M   'P 1'
#
loop_
_entity.id
_entity.type
_entity.pdbx_description
1 polymer ?
#
loop_
_entity_poly.entity_id
_entity_poly.type
_entity_poly.pdbx_seq_one_letter_code
_entity_poly.pdbx_strand_id
1 'polypeptide(L)'
;MKQLLKPLFLVLLCVWSLSLHADVFKGIVIDAETRQPLSGVTIKAVQSGQGSDDWIITNDYTSDSLGHFVAEVWMEGRIAFTFSSIGYHSTRIVDYSYGMESSDSVDMGTIALHPTAIMLQKVQVSAKMPRITMSGDTVVFHPEAFKLEEGDRLDVLIRKLPGVEQRNGQLFWNGKPIRLKMNGKDVFGGGSILGQLPVVAADKIKLYEKQSELAKHTGNDDGDGQQVLDIQVKPNFLDKWFGFASADLRTKREYQVQLRASRLSEKNPVMAYGNLNNENYATAFGQSWATMWPIDYYGRNQYGTVNYQHNWELKGAKEGTENYINFGPSMAHRDGWGTDVESTDYFLPGQQRSFSLMNNAHKNHELVPSFNSEGSFYTDEKNQFSYNLMLEFTKGNKHNETHRAQFDDDPYQFADNPLAESATAPFGSPLYQHLTMRDDSHIDTKTKQTNLHLDMHWAHFLGEKGRYGLGTSTTYKDDFSRMSSRRDVSSPHGLNYQMWQYGHNSGVDWQSSLSENLSYWFDKNFMVEVTNETEYKYLRHRNHFYADTDAFYVVGDRPTTLDPANSLLEHTRLWKNSVKLGTLLKFNKKLMLKSNLSWISQRETTNYLRGRLDTVARRVSNIFNPEVKLQWKNGRRASFDLSWLYETKLPELLSTLDYEDSTDPLYITMGNARLKREHDYLFELRHHRLFPRLQLNLMLKLSYGHTINPVVSAFCYNPSTGVYRTKPMNTPSHNRYNAELDYDQGLGISWRLHNKMTAEWARSYGYLLATNFNQPLHLNPLSRFTYKDNMELSYEKQSLSVKPYVEFTYNRYRYQASTINNSDLIRCDFGLKTVYTKDHFEFVSNVHDLFRSGYLMREFNGHRWLWDIQVMYKMLKNKAAIILKVADIFNRDTSFSNVSEAYSRTEKWHDTNHRYISISFGYQLDPKPQHK
;
A
#
# COMPACT_ATOMS: atom_id res chain seq x y z
N MET A 1 -19.89 5.48 26.73
CA MET A 1 -18.52 5.99 26.90
C MET A 1 -17.76 5.40 28.09
N LYS A 2 -18.32 5.36 29.32
CA LYS A 2 -17.63 4.76 30.49
C LYS A 2 -17.40 3.22 30.44
N GLN A 3 -18.14 2.46 29.65
CA GLN A 3 -18.00 1.00 29.57
C GLN A 3 -17.05 0.51 28.48
N LEU A 4 -16.69 1.34 27.51
CA LEU A 4 -15.73 1.02 26.43
C LEU A 4 -14.30 1.45 26.74
N LEU A 5 -14.13 2.41 27.67
CA LEU A 5 -12.81 2.84 28.12
C LEU A 5 -12.13 1.85 29.08
N LYS A 6 -12.90 1.00 29.78
CA LYS A 6 -12.34 0.02 30.72
C LYS A 6 -11.49 -1.07 30.03
N PRO A 7 -11.92 -1.72 28.93
CA PRO A 7 -11.07 -2.70 28.26
C PRO A 7 -9.87 -2.06 27.55
N LEU A 8 -10.01 -0.84 27.03
CA LEU A 8 -8.91 -0.14 26.40
C LEU A 8 -7.82 0.27 27.41
N PHE A 9 -8.24 0.66 28.60
CA PHE A 9 -7.34 1.00 29.70
C PHE A 9 -6.65 -0.26 30.30
N LEU A 10 -7.33 -1.40 30.29
CA LEU A 10 -6.77 -2.68 30.70
C LEU A 10 -5.71 -3.18 29.71
N VAL A 11 -5.94 -3.02 28.41
CA VAL A 11 -4.97 -3.37 27.37
C VAL A 11 -3.75 -2.43 27.43
N LEU A 12 -3.95 -1.15 27.71
CA LEU A 12 -2.83 -0.19 27.93
C LEU A 12 -2.03 -0.52 29.19
N LEU A 13 -2.69 -0.94 30.28
CA LEU A 13 -2.02 -1.35 31.51
C LEU A 13 -1.26 -2.67 31.33
N CYS A 14 -1.77 -3.63 30.55
CA CYS A 14 -1.06 -4.86 30.24
C CYS A 14 0.18 -4.64 29.37
N VAL A 15 0.18 -3.64 28.49
CA VAL A 15 1.36 -3.29 27.68
C VAL A 15 2.42 -2.55 28.50
N TRP A 16 2.03 -1.83 29.55
CA TRP A 16 2.96 -1.10 30.42
C TRP A 16 3.57 -1.96 31.54
N SER A 17 2.94 -3.07 31.91
CA SER A 17 3.41 -3.93 33.00
C SER A 17 4.39 -5.03 32.58
N LEU A 18 4.77 -5.14 31.32
CA LEU A 18 5.83 -6.02 30.88
C LEU A 18 7.21 -5.40 31.13
N SER A 19 7.57 -5.23 32.40
CA SER A 19 8.97 -5.09 32.79
C SER A 19 9.60 -6.48 32.67
N LEU A 20 10.19 -6.76 31.49
CA LEU A 20 10.96 -7.99 31.27
C LEU A 20 12.25 -7.86 32.07
N HIS A 21 12.37 -8.58 33.14
CA HIS A 21 13.60 -8.76 33.91
C HIS A 21 14.33 -10.00 33.37
N ALA A 22 15.65 -9.99 33.43
CA ALA A 22 16.51 -11.10 33.02
C ALA A 22 17.48 -11.39 34.16
N ASP A 23 17.77 -12.66 34.39
CA ASP A 23 18.88 -13.04 35.25
C ASP A 23 20.19 -12.67 34.61
N VAL A 24 21.07 -12.04 35.36
CA VAL A 24 22.38 -11.60 34.91
C VAL A 24 23.46 -12.44 35.53
N PHE A 25 24.13 -13.26 34.73
CA PHE A 25 25.29 -14.05 35.16
C PHE A 25 26.58 -13.28 34.85
N LYS A 26 27.45 -13.05 35.82
CA LYS A 26 28.70 -12.32 35.67
C LYS A 26 29.85 -13.06 36.34
N GLY A 27 31.07 -12.80 35.87
CA GLY A 27 32.27 -13.41 36.44
C GLY A 27 33.52 -12.95 35.70
N ILE A 28 34.66 -13.53 36.09
CA ILE A 28 35.97 -13.25 35.51
C ILE A 28 36.57 -14.55 34.98
N VAL A 29 37.08 -14.55 33.76
CA VAL A 29 37.82 -15.69 33.19
C VAL A 29 39.31 -15.40 33.26
N ILE A 30 40.06 -16.36 33.83
CA ILE A 30 41.51 -16.27 34.01
C ILE A 30 42.22 -17.50 33.45
N ASP A 31 43.47 -17.35 33.16
CA ASP A 31 44.41 -18.44 32.92
C ASP A 31 44.68 -19.18 34.23
N ALA A 32 44.54 -20.51 34.26
CA ALA A 32 44.69 -21.32 35.45
C ALA A 32 46.14 -21.36 35.99
N GLU A 33 47.16 -21.18 35.14
CA GLU A 33 48.58 -21.26 35.51
C GLU A 33 49.12 -19.89 35.86
N THR A 34 48.87 -18.87 35.02
CA THR A 34 49.43 -17.52 35.21
C THR A 34 48.55 -16.61 36.06
N ARG A 35 47.28 -17.01 36.29
CA ARG A 35 46.25 -16.22 36.98
C ARG A 35 45.95 -14.85 36.34
N GLN A 36 46.37 -14.65 35.12
CA GLN A 36 46.08 -13.43 34.41
C GLN A 36 44.67 -13.49 33.74
N PRO A 37 43.98 -12.35 33.64
CA PRO A 37 42.66 -12.31 32.98
C PRO A 37 42.80 -12.67 31.50
N LEU A 38 41.81 -13.45 30.98
CA LEU A 38 41.72 -13.88 29.60
C LEU A 38 40.68 -13.05 28.84
N SER A 39 41.16 -12.26 27.90
CA SER A 39 40.34 -11.48 27.00
C SER A 39 39.83 -12.32 25.81
N GLY A 40 38.62 -12.04 25.32
CA GLY A 40 38.11 -12.66 24.12
C GLY A 40 37.72 -14.15 24.25
N VAL A 41 37.57 -14.64 25.48
CA VAL A 41 37.05 -15.99 25.72
C VAL A 41 35.58 -16.05 25.24
N THR A 42 35.26 -17.01 24.39
CA THR A 42 33.90 -17.26 23.98
C THR A 42 33.14 -18.01 25.05
N ILE A 43 32.03 -17.44 25.52
CA ILE A 43 31.14 -18.01 26.55
C ILE A 43 29.82 -18.38 25.88
N LYS A 44 29.65 -19.66 25.64
CA LYS A 44 28.45 -20.18 25.02
C LYS A 44 27.45 -20.59 26.08
N ALA A 45 26.32 -19.88 26.15
CA ALA A 45 25.23 -20.21 27.06
C ALA A 45 24.19 -21.04 26.31
N VAL A 46 23.90 -22.26 26.77
CA VAL A 46 22.93 -23.20 26.22
C VAL A 46 21.89 -23.48 27.27
N GLN A 47 20.63 -23.16 26.96
CA GLN A 47 19.51 -23.35 27.87
C GLN A 47 18.53 -24.40 27.34
N SER A 48 18.08 -25.33 28.20
CA SER A 48 17.01 -26.29 27.92
C SER A 48 15.77 -25.91 28.71
N GLY A 49 14.59 -25.87 28.03
CA GLY A 49 13.33 -25.60 28.70
C GLY A 49 12.91 -26.72 29.64
N GLN A 50 12.08 -26.42 30.65
CA GLN A 50 11.53 -27.44 31.57
C GLN A 50 10.69 -28.47 30.79
N GLY A 51 11.14 -29.73 30.76
CA GLY A 51 10.33 -30.88 30.40
C GLY A 51 10.38 -31.36 28.93
N SER A 52 11.23 -30.82 28.07
CA SER A 52 11.49 -31.39 26.74
C SER A 52 12.94 -31.14 26.30
N ASP A 53 13.59 -32.15 25.76
CA ASP A 53 14.94 -32.07 25.21
C ASP A 53 15.03 -31.29 23.88
N ASP A 54 13.93 -30.71 23.38
CA ASP A 54 13.80 -30.18 22.00
C ASP A 54 13.96 -28.66 21.87
N TRP A 55 14.07 -27.90 22.95
CA TRP A 55 14.22 -26.44 22.90
C TRP A 55 15.59 -26.01 23.43
N ILE A 56 16.58 -25.86 22.52
CA ILE A 56 17.91 -25.39 22.86
C ILE A 56 18.06 -23.96 22.37
N ILE A 57 18.09 -23.00 23.29
CA ILE A 57 18.49 -21.63 22.99
C ILE A 57 19.98 -21.49 23.27
N THR A 58 20.70 -20.97 22.27
CA THR A 58 22.15 -20.73 22.36
C THR A 58 22.44 -19.24 22.22
N ASN A 59 23.11 -18.66 23.21
CA ASN A 59 23.64 -17.30 23.16
C ASN A 59 25.17 -17.34 23.36
N ASP A 60 25.87 -16.53 22.59
CA ASP A 60 27.34 -16.40 22.72
C ASP A 60 27.69 -15.03 23.32
N TYR A 61 28.55 -15.04 24.31
CA TYR A 61 29.13 -13.87 24.98
C TYR A 61 30.64 -13.91 24.89
N THR A 62 31.30 -12.79 25.16
CA THR A 62 32.77 -12.73 25.17
C THR A 62 33.26 -11.99 26.40
N SER A 63 34.41 -12.41 26.95
CA SER A 63 35.06 -11.67 28.00
C SER A 63 35.76 -10.40 27.48
N ASP A 64 35.74 -9.35 28.27
CA ASP A 64 36.44 -8.07 27.98
C ASP A 64 37.95 -8.15 28.17
N SER A 65 38.64 -7.02 28.04
CA SER A 65 40.12 -6.93 28.23
C SER A 65 40.60 -7.25 29.63
N LEU A 66 39.75 -7.25 30.64
CA LEU A 66 40.02 -7.59 32.02
C LEU A 66 39.47 -8.97 32.40
N GLY A 67 39.03 -9.76 31.43
CA GLY A 67 38.47 -11.08 31.62
C GLY A 67 37.04 -11.11 32.12
N HIS A 68 36.38 -9.96 32.35
CA HIS A 68 34.99 -9.92 32.82
C HIS A 68 34.02 -10.28 31.72
N PHE A 69 32.96 -10.97 32.06
CA PHE A 69 31.83 -11.24 31.19
C PHE A 69 30.52 -10.97 31.90
N VAL A 70 29.49 -10.68 31.11
CA VAL A 70 28.08 -10.53 31.54
C VAL A 70 27.20 -11.27 30.54
N ALA A 71 26.40 -12.18 31.05
CA ALA A 71 25.44 -12.96 30.27
C ALA A 71 24.04 -12.76 30.81
N GLU A 72 23.13 -12.28 30.00
CA GLU A 72 21.72 -12.05 30.33
C GLU A 72 20.88 -13.23 29.86
N VAL A 73 20.10 -13.83 30.77
CA VAL A 73 19.29 -15.00 30.53
C VAL A 73 17.82 -14.67 30.82
N TRP A 74 16.94 -14.93 29.87
CA TRP A 74 15.55 -14.47 29.91
C TRP A 74 14.54 -15.58 30.17
N MET A 75 14.95 -16.84 30.13
CA MET A 75 14.08 -17.98 30.30
C MET A 75 14.40 -18.75 31.57
N GLU A 76 13.35 -19.25 32.22
CA GLU A 76 13.49 -20.18 33.32
C GLU A 76 13.99 -21.54 32.81
N GLY A 77 14.93 -22.14 33.53
CA GLY A 77 15.43 -23.49 33.25
C GLY A 77 16.91 -23.68 33.49
N ARG A 78 17.37 -24.92 33.24
CA ARG A 78 18.80 -25.23 33.31
C ARG A 78 19.59 -24.54 32.22
N ILE A 79 20.66 -23.89 32.59
CA ILE A 79 21.60 -23.22 31.67
C ILE A 79 23.01 -23.82 31.81
N ALA A 80 23.65 -24.07 30.69
CA ALA A 80 25.03 -24.51 30.64
C ALA A 80 25.90 -23.47 29.96
N PHE A 81 26.87 -22.93 30.68
CA PHE A 81 27.87 -22.04 30.16
C PHE A 81 29.10 -22.84 29.75
N THR A 82 29.54 -22.72 28.51
CA THR A 82 30.77 -23.32 28.01
C THR A 82 31.77 -22.21 27.68
N PHE A 83 32.85 -22.15 28.44
CA PHE A 83 33.94 -21.17 28.24
C PHE A 83 34.98 -21.80 27.36
N SER A 84 35.35 -21.15 26.26
CA SER A 84 36.34 -21.65 25.31
C SER A 84 37.23 -20.54 24.78
N SER A 85 38.52 -20.84 24.68
CA SER A 85 39.53 -19.96 24.08
C SER A 85 40.58 -20.79 23.35
N ILE A 86 41.20 -20.23 22.32
CA ILE A 86 42.25 -20.92 21.56
C ILE A 86 43.45 -21.13 22.49
N GLY A 87 43.90 -22.37 22.59
CA GLY A 87 45.02 -22.72 23.48
C GLY A 87 44.63 -23.15 24.89
N TYR A 88 43.33 -23.31 25.14
CA TYR A 88 42.80 -23.71 26.46
C TYR A 88 41.81 -24.86 26.36
N HIS A 89 41.70 -25.66 27.38
CA HIS A 89 40.63 -26.64 27.55
C HIS A 89 39.32 -25.92 27.83
N SER A 90 38.23 -26.28 27.13
CA SER A 90 36.93 -25.70 27.40
C SER A 90 36.40 -26.16 28.76
N THR A 91 35.87 -25.23 29.54
CA THR A 91 35.24 -25.49 30.84
C THR A 91 33.73 -25.31 30.70
N ARG A 92 32.96 -26.26 31.26
CA ARG A 92 31.49 -26.20 31.24
C ARG A 92 30.95 -26.10 32.67
N ILE A 93 30.10 -25.09 32.90
CA ILE A 93 29.42 -24.86 34.17
C ILE A 93 27.92 -24.91 33.90
N VAL A 94 27.18 -25.61 34.77
CA VAL A 94 25.70 -25.71 34.65
C VAL A 94 25.09 -25.01 35.86
N ASP A 95 24.13 -24.14 35.61
CA ASP A 95 23.42 -23.38 36.61
C ASP A 95 21.90 -23.38 36.28
N TYR A 96 21.11 -22.66 37.08
CA TYR A 96 19.66 -22.54 36.88
C TYR A 96 19.29 -21.05 36.79
N SER A 97 18.51 -20.69 35.77
CA SER A 97 17.94 -19.34 35.62
C SER A 97 16.46 -19.37 36.01
N TYR A 98 16.01 -18.40 36.76
CA TYR A 98 14.60 -18.16 37.08
C TYR A 98 13.92 -17.26 36.01
N GLY A 99 14.66 -16.80 35.01
CA GLY A 99 14.14 -16.12 33.82
C GLY A 99 13.49 -14.77 34.13
N MET A 100 12.30 -14.56 33.58
CA MET A 100 11.59 -13.27 33.70
C MET A 100 10.97 -13.02 35.09
N GLU A 101 10.96 -13.98 35.95
CA GLU A 101 10.38 -13.85 37.30
C GLU A 101 11.37 -13.32 38.33
N SER A 102 12.66 -13.27 37.99
CA SER A 102 13.71 -12.74 38.86
C SER A 102 14.55 -11.67 38.16
N SER A 103 15.12 -10.77 38.96
CA SER A 103 16.11 -9.77 38.51
C SER A 103 17.46 -10.04 39.16
N ASP A 104 17.76 -11.28 39.52
CA ASP A 104 18.92 -11.62 40.31
C ASP A 104 20.18 -11.58 39.47
N SER A 105 21.25 -11.05 40.12
CA SER A 105 22.59 -11.05 39.55
C SER A 105 23.39 -12.17 40.20
N VAL A 106 23.69 -13.20 39.44
CA VAL A 106 24.50 -14.35 39.89
C VAL A 106 25.93 -14.08 39.56
N ASP A 107 26.78 -14.02 40.60
CA ASP A 107 28.21 -13.95 40.44
C ASP A 107 28.81 -15.37 40.36
N MET A 108 29.25 -15.75 39.17
CA MET A 108 29.86 -17.05 38.88
C MET A 108 31.33 -17.12 39.39
N GLY A 109 31.85 -16.03 39.96
CA GLY A 109 33.20 -15.96 40.49
C GLY A 109 34.26 -16.01 39.40
N THR A 110 35.39 -16.64 39.75
CA THR A 110 36.53 -16.74 38.86
C THR A 110 36.55 -18.11 38.18
N ILE A 111 36.54 -18.08 36.85
CA ILE A 111 36.56 -19.28 36.00
C ILE A 111 37.96 -19.42 35.40
N ALA A 112 38.68 -20.47 35.83
CA ALA A 112 40.02 -20.73 35.35
C ALA A 112 40.02 -21.70 34.15
N LEU A 113 40.65 -21.30 33.06
CA LEU A 113 40.87 -22.14 31.88
C LEU A 113 42.29 -22.69 31.90
N HIS A 114 42.45 -23.99 31.75
CA HIS A 114 43.75 -24.68 31.71
C HIS A 114 44.34 -24.64 30.30
N PRO A 115 45.58 -24.19 30.12
CA PRO A 115 46.28 -24.20 28.82
C PRO A 115 46.42 -25.63 28.29
N THR A 116 46.28 -25.79 26.99
CA THR A 116 46.47 -27.06 26.28
C THR A 116 47.44 -26.92 25.14
N ALA A 117 48.33 -27.92 24.97
CA ALA A 117 49.22 -28.00 23.83
C ALA A 117 48.40 -28.38 22.58
N ILE A 118 48.29 -27.46 21.63
CA ILE A 118 47.47 -27.68 20.42
C ILE A 118 48.32 -28.38 19.38
N MET A 119 48.00 -29.63 19.06
CA MET A 119 48.28 -30.22 17.76
C MET A 119 47.24 -29.69 16.79
N LEU A 120 47.65 -28.88 15.80
CA LEU A 120 46.77 -28.34 14.76
C LEU A 120 46.24 -29.47 13.88
N GLN A 121 45.14 -30.09 14.26
CA GLN A 121 44.25 -30.77 13.33
C GLN A 121 43.44 -29.70 12.64
N LYS A 122 43.31 -29.83 11.30
CA LYS A 122 42.53 -28.94 10.43
C LYS A 122 41.08 -28.88 10.94
N VAL A 123 40.81 -27.91 11.79
CA VAL A 123 39.45 -27.68 12.30
C VAL A 123 38.66 -26.99 11.19
N GLN A 124 37.79 -27.71 10.59
CA GLN A 124 36.76 -27.14 9.70
C GLN A 124 35.70 -26.47 10.61
N VAL A 125 35.90 -25.19 10.93
CA VAL A 125 34.92 -24.42 11.68
C VAL A 125 33.76 -24.09 10.75
N SER A 126 32.70 -24.87 10.80
CA SER A 126 31.43 -24.50 10.25
C SER A 126 30.68 -23.62 11.26
N ALA A 127 31.08 -22.38 11.40
CA ALA A 127 30.30 -21.37 12.09
C ALA A 127 29.04 -21.11 11.23
N LYS A 128 27.87 -21.51 11.71
CA LYS A 128 26.61 -21.09 11.10
C LYS A 128 26.51 -19.59 11.31
N MET A 129 26.68 -18.84 10.23
CA MET A 129 26.57 -17.40 10.24
C MET A 129 25.13 -17.00 10.70
N PRO A 130 24.98 -16.12 11.69
CA PRO A 130 23.65 -15.69 12.12
C PRO A 130 22.95 -14.96 10.99
N ARG A 131 21.61 -15.15 10.84
CA ARG A 131 20.82 -14.50 9.79
C ARG A 131 20.85 -12.99 9.90
N ILE A 132 20.94 -12.47 11.14
CA ILE A 132 20.88 -11.05 11.48
C ILE A 132 21.98 -10.73 12.46
N THR A 133 22.73 -9.68 12.17
CA THR A 133 23.68 -9.08 13.11
C THR A 133 23.42 -7.57 13.23
N MET A 134 23.84 -6.97 14.32
CA MET A 134 23.78 -5.53 14.53
C MET A 134 25.19 -4.94 14.43
N SER A 135 25.35 -3.91 13.62
CA SER A 135 26.56 -3.10 13.57
C SER A 135 26.19 -1.67 13.94
N GLY A 136 26.35 -1.30 15.23
CA GLY A 136 25.77 -0.06 15.75
C GLY A 136 24.25 -0.05 15.59
N ASP A 137 23.73 0.99 14.95
CA ASP A 137 22.30 1.13 14.63
C ASP A 137 21.89 0.51 13.28
N THR A 138 22.78 -0.24 12.61
CA THR A 138 22.52 -0.89 11.34
C THR A 138 22.19 -2.37 11.57
N VAL A 139 21.05 -2.81 11.05
CA VAL A 139 20.70 -4.23 10.95
C VAL A 139 21.38 -4.79 9.71
N VAL A 140 22.19 -5.83 9.87
CA VAL A 140 22.87 -6.51 8.76
C VAL A 140 22.29 -7.90 8.61
N PHE A 141 21.72 -8.16 7.43
CA PHE A 141 21.26 -9.48 7.04
C PHE A 141 22.34 -10.16 6.19
N HIS A 142 22.55 -11.44 6.47
CA HIS A 142 23.51 -12.27 5.76
C HIS A 142 22.76 -13.21 4.79
N PRO A 143 22.80 -12.96 3.47
CA PRO A 143 22.07 -13.77 2.48
C PRO A 143 22.37 -15.26 2.58
N GLU A 144 23.61 -15.62 2.86
CA GLU A 144 24.09 -17.01 2.96
C GLU A 144 23.48 -17.78 4.15
N ALA A 145 22.96 -17.07 5.17
CA ALA A 145 22.31 -17.68 6.32
C ALA A 145 20.80 -17.96 6.08
N PHE A 146 20.24 -17.45 4.98
CA PHE A 146 18.87 -17.77 4.54
C PHE A 146 18.91 -18.98 3.62
N LYS A 147 17.86 -19.80 3.73
CA LYS A 147 17.70 -20.91 2.81
C LYS A 147 17.20 -20.37 1.46
N LEU A 148 18.10 -20.32 0.52
CA LEU A 148 17.89 -19.84 -0.84
C LEU A 148 18.41 -20.89 -1.81
N GLU A 149 17.76 -21.03 -2.96
CA GLU A 149 18.19 -21.95 -4.01
C GLU A 149 19.09 -21.24 -5.01
N GLU A 150 19.93 -22.01 -5.67
CA GLU A 150 20.69 -21.49 -6.81
C GLU A 150 19.70 -21.10 -7.90
N GLY A 151 19.66 -19.81 -8.25
CA GLY A 151 18.67 -19.24 -9.18
C GLY A 151 17.59 -18.37 -8.51
N ASP A 152 17.48 -18.39 -7.18
CA ASP A 152 16.61 -17.46 -6.48
C ASP A 152 17.02 -16.01 -6.73
N ARG A 153 16.03 -15.12 -6.72
CA ARG A 153 16.20 -13.69 -6.90
C ARG A 153 16.22 -12.94 -5.57
N LEU A 154 16.79 -11.74 -5.58
CA LEU A 154 16.89 -10.92 -4.37
C LEU A 154 15.54 -10.60 -3.75
N ASP A 155 14.48 -10.47 -4.54
CA ASP A 155 13.14 -10.24 -4.02
C ASP A 155 12.61 -11.40 -3.16
N VAL A 156 13.01 -12.65 -3.47
CA VAL A 156 12.68 -13.83 -2.64
C VAL A 156 13.35 -13.69 -1.28
N LEU A 157 14.63 -13.26 -1.25
CA LEU A 157 15.33 -12.98 0.00
C LEU A 157 14.70 -11.82 0.77
N ILE A 158 14.40 -10.71 0.09
CA ILE A 158 13.84 -9.50 0.73
C ILE A 158 12.52 -9.83 1.42
N ARG A 159 11.65 -10.65 0.82
CA ARG A 159 10.41 -11.12 1.45
C ARG A 159 10.61 -12.02 2.66
N LYS A 160 11.78 -12.66 2.78
CA LYS A 160 12.17 -13.47 3.95
C LYS A 160 12.79 -12.64 5.07
N LEU A 161 13.09 -11.35 4.85
CA LEU A 161 13.69 -10.49 5.87
C LEU A 161 12.64 -10.13 6.94
N PRO A 162 12.93 -10.33 8.23
CA PRO A 162 12.01 -10.01 9.31
C PRO A 162 11.63 -8.52 9.32
N GLY A 163 10.32 -8.25 9.43
CA GLY A 163 9.77 -6.89 9.49
C GLY A 163 9.77 -6.13 8.17
N VAL A 164 10.20 -6.75 7.07
CA VAL A 164 10.08 -6.16 5.72
C VAL A 164 8.79 -6.64 5.08
N GLU A 165 7.96 -5.69 4.69
CA GLU A 165 6.69 -5.92 3.98
C GLU A 165 6.73 -5.28 2.61
N GLN A 166 6.03 -5.90 1.65
CA GLN A 166 5.80 -5.31 0.34
C GLN A 166 4.31 -5.03 0.17
N ARG A 167 3.96 -3.77 -0.13
CA ARG A 167 2.59 -3.32 -0.41
C ARG A 167 2.60 -2.52 -1.70
N ASN A 168 1.79 -2.89 -2.67
CA ASN A 168 1.68 -2.20 -3.98
C ASN A 168 3.05 -1.91 -4.62
N GLY A 169 3.98 -2.88 -4.58
CA GLY A 169 5.33 -2.73 -5.14
C GLY A 169 6.33 -1.95 -4.27
N GLN A 170 5.87 -1.24 -3.25
CA GLN A 170 6.71 -0.51 -2.30
C GLN A 170 7.10 -1.39 -1.12
N LEU A 171 8.37 -1.30 -0.70
CA LEU A 171 8.86 -1.95 0.51
C LEU A 171 8.63 -1.07 1.73
N PHE A 172 8.25 -1.71 2.83
CA PHE A 172 8.07 -1.07 4.13
C PHE A 172 8.84 -1.84 5.20
N TRP A 173 9.34 -1.15 6.18
CA TRP A 173 9.85 -1.71 7.40
C TRP A 173 9.18 -1.06 8.60
N ASN A 174 8.51 -1.89 9.40
CA ASN A 174 7.72 -1.40 10.54
C ASN A 174 6.74 -0.28 10.15
N GLY A 175 6.05 -0.46 9.01
CA GLY A 175 5.08 0.48 8.49
C GLY A 175 5.64 1.78 7.92
N LYS A 176 6.97 1.95 7.88
CA LYS A 176 7.64 3.09 7.22
C LYS A 176 8.14 2.68 5.84
N PRO A 177 7.98 3.51 4.81
CA PRO A 177 8.48 3.20 3.49
C PRO A 177 10.02 3.10 3.50
N ILE A 178 10.52 2.11 2.78
CA ILE A 178 11.95 1.87 2.60
C ILE A 178 12.41 2.48 1.29
N ARG A 179 13.50 3.24 1.33
CA ARG A 179 14.27 3.60 0.14
C ARG A 179 15.29 2.50 -0.14
N LEU A 180 15.28 1.99 -1.36
CA LEU A 180 16.19 0.94 -1.78
C LEU A 180 17.50 1.55 -2.28
N LYS A 181 18.63 1.05 -1.78
CA LYS A 181 19.97 1.39 -2.26
C LYS A 181 20.75 0.15 -2.68
N MET A 182 21.74 0.36 -3.51
CA MET A 182 22.66 -0.66 -3.95
C MET A 182 24.09 -0.10 -3.90
N ASN A 183 24.95 -0.74 -3.08
CA ASN A 183 26.30 -0.23 -2.80
C ASN A 183 26.30 1.25 -2.37
N GLY A 184 25.32 1.64 -1.54
CA GLY A 184 25.17 3.02 -1.04
C GLY A 184 24.51 3.99 -2.01
N LYS A 185 24.31 3.66 -3.30
CA LYS A 185 23.70 4.52 -4.33
C LYS A 185 22.21 4.20 -4.49
N ASP A 186 21.40 5.19 -4.87
CA ASP A 186 19.99 4.97 -5.11
C ASP A 186 19.76 3.98 -6.25
N VAL A 187 18.82 3.06 -6.04
CA VAL A 187 18.55 2.02 -7.00
C VAL A 187 17.76 2.57 -8.17
N PHE A 188 18.40 2.51 -9.29
CA PHE A 188 17.84 2.75 -10.59
C PHE A 188 16.72 1.75 -10.93
N GLY A 189 15.55 2.23 -11.37
CA GLY A 189 14.41 1.37 -11.68
C GLY A 189 13.62 0.85 -10.47
N GLY A 190 13.90 1.37 -9.26
CA GLY A 190 13.15 1.07 -8.04
C GLY A 190 13.24 -0.40 -7.62
N GLY A 191 12.23 -0.89 -6.90
CA GLY A 191 12.15 -2.28 -6.43
C GLY A 191 12.18 -3.33 -7.53
N SER A 192 12.00 -2.91 -8.78
CA SER A 192 11.98 -3.75 -9.96
C SER A 192 13.28 -4.51 -10.20
N ILE A 193 14.40 -3.99 -9.81
CA ILE A 193 15.71 -4.65 -9.98
C ILE A 193 15.87 -5.88 -9.07
N LEU A 194 15.15 -5.93 -7.95
CA LEU A 194 15.28 -7.02 -6.99
C LEU A 194 14.97 -8.39 -7.59
N GLY A 195 13.94 -8.48 -8.41
CA GLY A 195 13.61 -9.73 -9.08
C GLY A 195 14.47 -10.05 -10.29
N GLN A 196 15.40 -9.16 -10.68
CA GLN A 196 16.33 -9.44 -11.78
C GLN A 196 17.68 -9.93 -11.27
N LEU A 197 18.08 -9.45 -10.07
CA LEU A 197 19.36 -9.82 -9.48
C LEU A 197 19.30 -11.23 -8.90
N PRO A 198 20.22 -12.11 -9.25
CA PRO A 198 20.36 -13.39 -8.58
C PRO A 198 20.76 -13.13 -7.12
N VAL A 199 20.21 -13.92 -6.22
CA VAL A 199 20.51 -13.79 -4.78
C VAL A 199 22.00 -13.92 -4.46
N VAL A 200 22.72 -14.73 -5.23
CA VAL A 200 24.17 -14.92 -5.10
C VAL A 200 24.98 -13.65 -5.39
N ALA A 201 24.37 -12.64 -6.03
CA ALA A 201 24.99 -11.33 -6.26
C ALA A 201 25.08 -10.50 -4.97
N ALA A 202 24.22 -10.74 -3.98
CA ALA A 202 24.26 -10.01 -2.71
C ALA A 202 25.35 -10.58 -1.79
N ASP A 203 26.17 -9.70 -1.22
CA ASP A 203 27.12 -10.01 -0.16
C ASP A 203 26.45 -9.83 1.21
N LYS A 204 25.89 -8.66 1.45
CA LYS A 204 25.18 -8.28 2.68
C LYS A 204 24.02 -7.38 2.34
N ILE A 205 23.01 -7.38 3.19
CA ILE A 205 21.90 -6.43 3.11
C ILE A 205 21.88 -5.63 4.41
N LYS A 206 21.99 -4.31 4.30
CA LYS A 206 22.03 -3.39 5.43
C LYS A 206 20.72 -2.62 5.51
N LEU A 207 20.10 -2.62 6.67
CA LEU A 207 18.92 -1.81 6.95
C LEU A 207 19.30 -0.75 7.99
N TYR A 208 19.24 0.52 7.59
CA TYR A 208 19.60 1.65 8.43
C TYR A 208 18.71 2.87 8.17
N GLU A 209 18.70 3.81 9.12
CA GLU A 209 18.05 5.10 8.93
C GLU A 209 19.09 6.08 8.37
N LYS A 210 18.91 6.48 7.10
CA LYS A 210 19.70 7.56 6.51
C LYS A 210 19.23 8.88 7.11
N GLN A 211 20.12 9.65 7.68
CA GLN A 211 19.83 11.00 8.13
C GLN A 211 19.36 11.86 6.96
N SER A 212 18.51 12.85 7.23
CA SER A 212 18.17 13.89 6.26
C SER A 212 19.44 14.62 5.80
N GLU A 213 19.41 15.27 4.65
CA GLU A 213 20.56 16.05 4.17
C GLU A 213 20.87 17.21 5.14
N LEU A 214 19.83 17.78 5.77
CA LEU A 214 20.02 18.80 6.81
C LEU A 214 20.74 18.22 8.05
N ALA A 215 20.27 17.07 8.56
CA ALA A 215 20.89 16.41 9.70
C ALA A 215 22.35 15.97 9.44
N LYS A 216 22.62 15.47 8.23
CA LYS A 216 23.98 15.10 7.79
C LYS A 216 24.90 16.31 7.73
N HIS A 217 24.40 17.45 7.25
CA HIS A 217 25.17 18.68 7.11
C HIS A 217 25.42 19.37 8.45
N THR A 218 24.40 19.42 9.30
CA THR A 218 24.45 20.14 10.59
C THR A 218 24.94 19.27 11.74
N GLY A 219 25.01 17.95 11.59
CA GLY A 219 25.31 16.99 12.66
C GLY A 219 24.17 16.81 13.67
N ASN A 220 23.02 17.47 13.47
CA ASN A 220 21.88 17.43 14.37
C ASN A 220 20.73 16.60 13.74
N ASP A 221 20.30 15.54 14.42
CA ASP A 221 19.15 14.74 13.98
C ASP A 221 17.86 15.61 14.02
N ASP A 222 17.20 15.78 12.89
CA ASP A 222 15.92 16.51 12.74
C ASP A 222 14.70 15.58 12.83
N GLY A 223 14.93 14.28 13.03
CA GLY A 223 13.88 13.26 13.10
C GLY A 223 13.21 12.92 11.75
N ASP A 224 13.75 13.43 10.64
CA ASP A 224 13.27 13.16 9.28
C ASP A 224 14.12 12.12 8.54
N GLY A 225 14.75 11.23 9.31
CA GLY A 225 15.53 10.12 8.77
C GLY A 225 14.69 9.16 7.95
N GLN A 226 15.23 8.71 6.83
CA GLN A 226 14.59 7.79 5.90
C GLN A 226 15.09 6.36 6.11
N GLN A 227 14.17 5.38 6.15
CA GLN A 227 14.58 3.97 6.19
C GLN A 227 15.21 3.56 4.87
N VAL A 228 16.40 2.97 4.93
CA VAL A 228 17.17 2.54 3.75
C VAL A 228 17.48 1.07 3.88
N LEU A 229 17.19 0.32 2.83
CA LEU A 229 17.65 -1.05 2.61
C LEU A 229 18.75 -1.00 1.54
N ASP A 230 20.00 -1.18 1.95
CA ASP A 230 21.15 -1.12 1.06
C ASP A 230 21.69 -2.52 0.80
N ILE A 231 21.62 -2.92 -0.45
CA ILE A 231 22.11 -4.21 -0.95
C ILE A 231 23.56 -4.05 -1.39
N GLN A 232 24.46 -4.67 -0.67
CA GLN A 232 25.87 -4.73 -1.07
C GLN A 232 26.01 -5.83 -2.13
N VAL A 233 26.32 -5.43 -3.36
CA VAL A 233 26.51 -6.35 -4.50
C VAL A 233 27.97 -6.72 -4.62
N LYS A 234 28.26 -8.02 -4.79
CA LYS A 234 29.61 -8.53 -4.98
C LYS A 234 30.25 -7.92 -6.23
N PRO A 235 31.53 -7.50 -6.21
CA PRO A 235 32.18 -6.80 -7.33
C PRO A 235 32.12 -7.54 -8.66
N ASN A 236 32.12 -8.86 -8.65
CA ASN A 236 32.09 -9.69 -9.87
C ASN A 236 30.74 -9.66 -10.62
N PHE A 237 29.69 -9.05 -10.03
CA PHE A 237 28.39 -8.81 -10.68
C PHE A 237 28.24 -7.39 -11.21
N LEU A 238 29.15 -6.48 -10.89
CA LEU A 238 29.15 -5.11 -11.40
C LEU A 238 29.61 -5.09 -12.87
N ASP A 239 29.10 -4.12 -13.62
CA ASP A 239 29.38 -3.90 -15.06
C ASP A 239 29.06 -5.08 -15.97
N LYS A 240 28.23 -6.02 -15.55
CA LYS A 240 27.80 -7.16 -16.34
C LYS A 240 26.32 -7.09 -16.67
N TRP A 241 25.97 -7.67 -17.81
CA TRP A 241 24.57 -7.86 -18.19
C TRP A 241 23.97 -9.07 -17.50
N PHE A 242 22.77 -8.91 -17.00
CA PHE A 242 21.90 -9.94 -16.49
C PHE A 242 20.46 -9.62 -16.86
N GLY A 243 19.60 -10.61 -16.79
CA GLY A 243 18.21 -10.44 -17.17
C GLY A 243 17.48 -11.75 -17.26
N PHE A 244 16.30 -11.70 -17.84
CA PHE A 244 15.57 -12.91 -18.18
C PHE A 244 14.66 -12.71 -19.39
N ALA A 245 14.32 -13.83 -20.03
CA ALA A 245 13.26 -13.92 -21.03
C ALA A 245 12.29 -15.00 -20.58
N SER A 246 10.99 -14.76 -20.71
CA SER A 246 9.96 -15.78 -20.51
C SER A 246 8.92 -15.72 -21.61
N ALA A 247 8.37 -16.90 -21.93
CA ALA A 247 7.23 -17.06 -22.80
C ALA A 247 6.22 -17.98 -22.11
N ASP A 248 4.98 -17.53 -22.04
CA ASP A 248 3.87 -18.18 -21.39
C ASP A 248 2.75 -18.40 -22.41
N LEU A 249 2.17 -19.59 -22.42
CA LEU A 249 1.01 -19.95 -23.22
C LEU A 249 -0.07 -20.49 -22.28
N ARG A 250 -1.30 -20.02 -22.46
CA ARG A 250 -2.46 -20.46 -21.69
C ARG A 250 -3.57 -21.00 -22.58
N THR A 251 -4.48 -21.73 -21.97
CA THR A 251 -5.76 -22.08 -22.60
C THR A 251 -6.44 -20.82 -23.13
N LYS A 252 -7.36 -20.96 -24.12
CA LYS A 252 -8.02 -19.85 -24.83
C LYS A 252 -7.09 -19.02 -25.73
N ARG A 253 -5.93 -19.56 -26.13
CA ARG A 253 -4.90 -18.93 -26.98
C ARG A 253 -4.33 -17.63 -26.37
N GLU A 254 -4.31 -17.55 -25.06
CA GLU A 254 -3.65 -16.47 -24.34
C GLU A 254 -2.15 -16.67 -24.32
N TYR A 255 -1.39 -15.60 -24.48
CA TYR A 255 0.07 -15.63 -24.43
C TYR A 255 0.65 -14.39 -23.75
N GLN A 256 1.84 -14.56 -23.19
CA GLN A 256 2.64 -13.47 -22.68
C GLN A 256 4.12 -13.73 -22.93
N VAL A 257 4.84 -12.73 -23.43
CA VAL A 257 6.30 -12.76 -23.60
C VAL A 257 6.89 -11.60 -22.84
N GLN A 258 7.86 -11.88 -21.95
CA GLN A 258 8.57 -10.86 -21.20
C GLN A 258 10.06 -10.93 -21.50
N LEU A 259 10.67 -9.77 -21.66
CA LEU A 259 12.10 -9.60 -21.82
C LEU A 259 12.60 -8.54 -20.85
N ARG A 260 13.66 -8.85 -20.13
CA ARG A 260 14.35 -7.89 -19.26
C ARG A 260 15.84 -8.03 -19.43
N ALA A 261 16.50 -6.90 -19.53
CA ALA A 261 17.95 -6.83 -19.58
C ALA A 261 18.41 -5.65 -18.71
N SER A 262 19.40 -5.89 -17.85
CA SER A 262 19.95 -4.87 -16.98
C SER A 262 21.47 -4.98 -16.92
N ARG A 263 22.13 -3.85 -16.86
CA ARG A 263 23.55 -3.73 -16.54
C ARG A 263 23.70 -2.86 -15.31
N LEU A 264 24.18 -3.47 -14.24
CA LEU A 264 24.56 -2.73 -13.04
C LEU A 264 25.92 -2.12 -13.24
N SER A 265 25.99 -0.83 -13.36
CA SER A 265 27.24 -0.05 -13.42
C SER A 265 27.21 1.01 -12.33
N GLU A 266 28.33 1.29 -11.72
CA GLU A 266 28.41 2.39 -10.75
C GLU A 266 28.21 3.76 -11.41
N LYS A 267 28.63 3.91 -12.68
CA LYS A 267 28.51 5.17 -13.43
C LYS A 267 27.30 5.24 -14.33
N ASN A 268 27.04 4.15 -15.06
CA ASN A 268 26.04 4.16 -16.14
C ASN A 268 25.17 2.89 -16.09
N PRO A 269 24.30 2.73 -15.07
CA PRO A 269 23.36 1.62 -15.07
C PRO A 269 22.31 1.79 -16.18
N VAL A 270 21.93 0.67 -16.80
CA VAL A 270 20.92 0.59 -17.86
C VAL A 270 19.96 -0.53 -17.55
N MET A 271 18.67 -0.31 -17.79
CA MET A 271 17.63 -1.33 -17.69
C MET A 271 16.67 -1.20 -18.88
N ALA A 272 16.36 -2.34 -19.50
CA ALA A 272 15.33 -2.44 -20.52
C ALA A 272 14.31 -3.49 -20.09
N TYR A 273 13.04 -3.20 -20.30
CA TYR A 273 11.94 -4.10 -20.05
C TYR A 273 10.93 -4.07 -21.19
N GLY A 274 10.46 -5.24 -21.61
CA GLY A 274 9.38 -5.39 -22.57
C GLY A 274 8.42 -6.50 -22.13
N ASN A 275 7.13 -6.25 -22.31
CA ASN A 275 6.04 -7.19 -22.09
C ASN A 275 5.08 -7.15 -23.27
N LEU A 276 4.93 -8.27 -23.96
CA LEU A 276 3.98 -8.45 -25.06
C LEU A 276 2.98 -9.53 -24.66
N ASN A 277 1.69 -9.22 -24.71
CA ASN A 277 0.65 -10.17 -24.35
C ASN A 277 -0.65 -9.87 -25.10
N ASN A 278 -1.56 -10.82 -25.15
CA ASN A 278 -2.95 -10.63 -25.53
C ASN A 278 -3.91 -10.73 -24.33
N GLU A 279 -3.42 -11.12 -23.18
CA GLU A 279 -4.06 -11.06 -21.87
C GLU A 279 -3.00 -10.76 -20.82
N ASN A 280 -3.26 -9.78 -19.96
CA ASN A 280 -2.31 -9.41 -18.90
C ASN A 280 -2.53 -10.28 -17.66
N TYR A 281 -1.52 -11.05 -17.30
CA TYR A 281 -1.54 -11.89 -16.10
C TYR A 281 -0.16 -12.04 -15.48
N ALA A 282 -0.14 -12.43 -14.21
CA ALA A 282 1.10 -12.76 -13.53
C ALA A 282 1.71 -14.05 -14.09
N THR A 283 2.92 -13.95 -14.61
CA THR A 283 3.64 -15.14 -15.03
C THR A 283 4.20 -15.88 -13.82
N ALA A 284 4.28 -17.20 -13.89
CA ALA A 284 4.91 -18.02 -12.86
C ALA A 284 6.42 -17.75 -12.75
N PHE A 285 7.03 -17.28 -13.83
CA PHE A 285 8.44 -16.92 -13.91
C PHE A 285 8.62 -15.43 -13.65
N GLY A 286 9.30 -15.06 -12.57
CA GLY A 286 9.50 -13.66 -12.20
C GLY A 286 8.27 -13.00 -11.53
N GLN A 287 7.49 -13.75 -10.75
CA GLN A 287 6.24 -13.31 -10.10
C GLN A 287 6.36 -12.00 -9.29
N SER A 288 7.54 -11.66 -8.79
CA SER A 288 7.76 -10.40 -8.05
C SER A 288 7.45 -9.15 -8.85
N TRP A 289 7.35 -9.26 -10.15
CA TRP A 289 7.15 -8.14 -11.09
C TRP A 289 5.70 -7.89 -11.44
N ALA A 290 4.86 -8.90 -11.35
CA ALA A 290 3.41 -8.75 -11.48
C ALA A 290 2.83 -7.80 -10.42
N THR A 291 3.55 -7.62 -9.30
CA THR A 291 3.17 -6.69 -8.24
C THR A 291 3.60 -5.25 -8.48
N MET A 292 4.40 -4.94 -9.48
CA MET A 292 4.74 -3.54 -9.83
C MET A 292 3.63 -2.80 -10.57
N TRP A 293 2.80 -3.53 -11.28
CA TRP A 293 1.64 -2.98 -11.98
C TRP A 293 0.43 -3.74 -11.46
N PRO A 294 -0.53 -3.07 -10.85
CA PRO A 294 -1.73 -3.75 -10.39
C PRO A 294 -2.31 -4.56 -11.55
N ILE A 295 -2.58 -5.84 -11.29
CA ILE A 295 -3.28 -6.72 -12.22
C ILE A 295 -4.79 -6.38 -12.23
N ASP A 296 -5.15 -5.19 -11.80
CA ASP A 296 -6.53 -4.70 -11.83
C ASP A 296 -7.03 -4.42 -13.25
N TYR A 297 -6.21 -4.76 -14.25
CA TYR A 297 -6.52 -4.53 -15.65
C TYR A 297 -6.64 -5.87 -16.38
N TYR A 298 -7.87 -6.31 -16.58
CA TYR A 298 -8.17 -7.41 -17.47
C TYR A 298 -8.00 -6.97 -18.90
N GLY A 299 -7.26 -7.77 -19.70
CA GLY A 299 -7.04 -7.50 -21.09
C GLY A 299 -5.56 -7.39 -21.46
N ARG A 300 -5.29 -6.79 -22.59
CA ARG A 300 -3.94 -6.61 -23.12
C ARG A 300 -3.23 -5.46 -22.44
N ASN A 301 -1.99 -5.67 -21.99
CA ASN A 301 -1.12 -4.61 -21.50
C ASN A 301 0.29 -4.81 -22.02
N GLN A 302 0.53 -4.34 -23.24
CA GLN A 302 1.84 -4.38 -23.88
C GLN A 302 2.62 -3.16 -23.44
N TYR A 303 3.83 -3.37 -22.93
CA TYR A 303 4.62 -2.30 -22.35
C TYR A 303 6.10 -2.45 -22.68
N GLY A 304 6.76 -1.35 -22.97
CA GLY A 304 8.20 -1.27 -23.18
C GLY A 304 8.79 -0.04 -22.53
N THR A 305 9.94 -0.20 -21.88
CA THR A 305 10.71 0.92 -21.33
C THR A 305 12.20 0.65 -21.43
N VAL A 306 12.95 1.72 -21.58
CA VAL A 306 14.41 1.73 -21.42
C VAL A 306 14.73 2.83 -20.43
N ASN A 307 15.44 2.48 -19.38
CA ASN A 307 15.90 3.44 -18.39
C ASN A 307 17.42 3.49 -18.43
N TYR A 308 17.96 4.70 -18.40
CA TYR A 308 19.39 4.98 -18.34
C TYR A 308 19.66 6.00 -17.25
N GLN A 309 20.69 5.77 -16.44
CA GLN A 309 21.13 6.70 -15.42
C GLN A 309 22.62 6.99 -15.59
N HIS A 310 23.00 8.25 -15.36
CA HIS A 310 24.39 8.67 -15.27
C HIS A 310 24.70 9.16 -13.87
N ASN A 311 25.69 8.53 -13.23
CA ASN A 311 26.17 8.89 -11.88
C ASN A 311 27.56 9.52 -12.00
N TRP A 312 27.80 10.57 -11.20
CA TRP A 312 29.12 11.16 -11.06
C TRP A 312 29.39 11.62 -9.63
N GLU A 313 30.63 11.84 -9.31
CA GLU A 313 31.05 12.35 -8.02
C GLU A 313 31.57 13.79 -8.16
N LEU A 314 31.23 14.64 -7.20
CA LEU A 314 31.79 16.00 -7.13
C LEU A 314 33.19 15.89 -6.50
N LYS A 315 34.20 16.46 -7.17
CA LYS A 315 35.58 16.48 -6.63
C LYS A 315 35.62 17.30 -5.34
N GLY A 316 36.12 16.69 -4.25
CA GLY A 316 36.26 17.33 -2.93
C GLY A 316 34.97 17.28 -2.08
N ALA A 317 33.90 16.66 -2.55
CA ALA A 317 32.68 16.53 -1.76
C ALA A 317 32.82 15.56 -0.60
N LYS A 318 32.06 15.79 0.48
CA LYS A 318 31.95 14.83 1.61
C LYS A 318 31.51 13.46 1.10
N GLU A 319 32.07 12.41 1.67
CA GLU A 319 31.71 11.03 1.36
C GLU A 319 30.18 10.83 1.40
N GLY A 320 29.63 10.23 0.35
CA GLY A 320 28.17 9.98 0.20
C GLY A 320 27.36 11.11 -0.47
N THR A 321 27.98 12.07 -1.16
CA THR A 321 27.29 12.95 -2.11
C THR A 321 27.04 12.19 -3.40
N GLU A 322 25.76 11.94 -3.68
CA GLU A 322 25.33 11.21 -4.88
C GLU A 322 24.82 12.22 -5.91
N ASN A 323 25.44 12.22 -7.09
CA ASN A 323 24.95 12.99 -8.22
C ASN A 323 24.47 12.01 -9.29
N TYR A 324 23.27 12.22 -9.78
CA TYR A 324 22.73 11.43 -10.87
C TYR A 324 21.72 12.18 -11.73
N ILE A 325 21.57 11.73 -12.95
CA ILE A 325 20.49 12.07 -13.87
C ILE A 325 19.99 10.78 -14.51
N ASN A 326 18.69 10.63 -14.59
CA ASN A 326 18.00 9.44 -15.09
C ASN A 326 17.06 9.83 -16.24
N PHE A 327 16.94 8.94 -17.24
CA PHE A 327 16.06 9.07 -18.40
C PHE A 327 15.31 7.77 -18.62
N GLY A 328 13.99 7.85 -18.76
CA GLY A 328 13.12 6.68 -18.87
C GLY A 328 11.98 6.85 -19.88
N PRO A 329 12.24 6.76 -21.20
CA PRO A 329 11.16 6.67 -22.16
C PRO A 329 10.42 5.33 -22.00
N SER A 330 9.10 5.39 -22.11
CA SER A 330 8.24 4.23 -22.08
C SER A 330 7.06 4.35 -23.02
N MET A 331 6.48 3.21 -23.38
CA MET A 331 5.29 3.12 -24.21
C MET A 331 4.42 1.99 -23.71
N ALA A 332 3.15 2.28 -23.46
CA ALA A 332 2.15 1.27 -23.12
C ALA A 332 1.01 1.27 -24.14
N HIS A 333 0.58 0.05 -24.48
CA HIS A 333 -0.64 -0.19 -25.23
C HIS A 333 -1.54 -1.06 -24.36
N ARG A 334 -2.68 -0.51 -23.95
CA ARG A 334 -3.62 -1.13 -23.02
C ARG A 334 -4.96 -1.33 -23.68
N ASP A 335 -5.47 -2.56 -23.64
CA ASP A 335 -6.85 -2.88 -23.98
C ASP A 335 -7.45 -3.55 -22.75
N GLY A 336 -8.48 -2.94 -22.17
CA GLY A 336 -9.25 -3.53 -21.08
C GLY A 336 -10.62 -3.95 -21.56
N TRP A 337 -11.10 -5.04 -21.05
CA TRP A 337 -12.50 -5.48 -21.22
C TRP A 337 -12.95 -6.21 -19.97
N GLY A 338 -14.21 -6.15 -19.70
CA GLY A 338 -14.80 -6.82 -18.55
C GLY A 338 -16.28 -6.53 -18.42
N THR A 339 -16.87 -7.22 -17.49
CA THR A 339 -18.27 -7.06 -17.12
C THR A 339 -18.36 -6.86 -15.63
N ASP A 340 -18.96 -5.75 -15.22
CA ASP A 340 -19.27 -5.43 -13.83
C ASP A 340 -20.74 -5.64 -13.58
N VAL A 341 -21.09 -6.45 -12.59
CA VAL A 341 -22.46 -6.63 -12.12
C VAL A 341 -22.59 -5.98 -10.75
N GLU A 342 -23.61 -5.16 -10.59
CA GLU A 342 -23.89 -4.45 -9.35
C GLU A 342 -25.31 -4.68 -8.91
N SER A 343 -25.52 -4.96 -7.63
CA SER A 343 -26.82 -5.01 -6.97
C SER A 343 -26.83 -4.01 -5.82
N THR A 344 -27.73 -3.04 -5.88
CA THR A 344 -27.88 -2.00 -4.85
C THR A 344 -29.29 -2.04 -4.26
N ASP A 345 -29.35 -2.15 -2.95
CA ASP A 345 -30.55 -2.03 -2.13
C ASP A 345 -30.59 -0.62 -1.52
N TYR A 346 -31.51 0.22 -1.94
CA TYR A 346 -31.70 1.58 -1.44
C TYR A 346 -32.72 1.63 -0.32
N PHE A 347 -32.44 2.37 0.71
CA PHE A 347 -33.27 2.50 1.91
C PHE A 347 -34.15 3.76 1.82
N LEU A 348 -35.45 3.54 1.59
CA LEU A 348 -36.48 4.59 1.53
C LEU A 348 -37.16 4.76 2.91
N PRO A 349 -37.75 5.95 3.23
CA PRO A 349 -38.59 6.11 4.41
C PRO A 349 -39.85 5.22 4.34
N GLY A 350 -40.36 4.79 5.50
CA GLY A 350 -41.64 4.10 5.58
C GLY A 350 -41.64 2.64 5.15
N GLN A 351 -40.51 1.92 5.28
CA GLN A 351 -40.33 0.52 4.89
C GLN A 351 -40.39 0.25 3.36
N GLN A 352 -40.38 1.28 2.57
CA GLN A 352 -40.24 1.12 1.13
C GLN A 352 -38.79 0.81 0.79
N ARG A 353 -38.59 0.00 -0.22
CA ARG A 353 -37.25 -0.38 -0.74
C ARG A 353 -37.19 -0.08 -2.23
N SER A 354 -36.02 0.12 -2.72
CA SER A 354 -35.76 0.21 -4.16
C SER A 354 -34.48 -0.55 -4.46
N PHE A 355 -34.56 -1.49 -5.37
CA PHE A 355 -33.42 -2.27 -5.82
C PHE A 355 -32.98 -1.83 -7.20
N SER A 356 -31.70 -1.64 -7.40
CA SER A 356 -31.11 -1.41 -8.71
C SER A 356 -30.16 -2.54 -9.03
N LEU A 357 -30.40 -3.21 -10.12
CA LEU A 357 -29.48 -4.19 -10.70
C LEU A 357 -28.87 -3.60 -11.95
N MET A 358 -27.54 -3.74 -12.10
CA MET A 358 -26.80 -3.20 -13.23
C MET A 358 -25.78 -4.22 -13.73
N ASN A 359 -25.70 -4.35 -15.04
CA ASN A 359 -24.62 -5.04 -15.75
C ASN A 359 -23.97 -4.05 -16.69
N ASN A 360 -22.67 -3.80 -16.52
CA ASN A 360 -21.90 -2.87 -17.33
C ASN A 360 -20.75 -3.61 -18.01
N ALA A 361 -20.88 -3.87 -19.29
CA ALA A 361 -19.82 -4.38 -20.14
C ALA A 361 -18.98 -3.20 -20.65
N HIS A 362 -17.68 -3.28 -20.47
CA HIS A 362 -16.78 -2.22 -20.92
C HIS A 362 -15.62 -2.75 -21.77
N LYS A 363 -15.16 -1.92 -22.69
CA LYS A 363 -14.00 -2.16 -23.53
C LYS A 363 -13.22 -0.86 -23.68
N ASN A 364 -11.97 -0.87 -23.28
CA ASN A 364 -11.06 0.27 -23.36
C ASN A 364 -9.89 -0.06 -24.29
N HIS A 365 -9.44 0.94 -25.02
CA HIS A 365 -8.22 0.90 -25.82
C HIS A 365 -7.42 2.16 -25.59
N GLU A 366 -6.16 2.05 -25.16
CA GLU A 366 -5.32 3.19 -24.84
C GLU A 366 -3.90 2.99 -25.35
N LEU A 367 -3.32 4.05 -25.94
CA LEU A 367 -1.92 4.18 -26.26
C LEU A 367 -1.31 5.29 -25.40
N VAL A 368 -0.26 4.96 -24.63
CA VAL A 368 0.32 5.83 -23.62
C VAL A 368 1.83 5.88 -23.76
N PRO A 369 2.39 6.69 -24.71
CA PRO A 369 3.79 7.05 -24.66
C PRO A 369 4.06 7.98 -23.48
N SER A 370 5.15 7.73 -22.76
CA SER A 370 5.57 8.57 -21.65
C SER A 370 7.09 8.73 -21.59
N PHE A 371 7.52 9.80 -20.95
CA PHE A 371 8.93 10.11 -20.71
C PHE A 371 9.07 10.62 -19.28
N ASN A 372 9.96 10.01 -18.52
CA ASN A 372 10.33 10.46 -17.20
C ASN A 372 11.83 10.75 -17.13
N SER A 373 12.17 11.78 -16.38
CA SER A 373 13.55 12.14 -16.09
C SER A 373 13.62 12.72 -14.69
N GLU A 374 14.55 12.23 -13.91
CA GLU A 374 14.83 12.77 -12.58
C GLU A 374 16.32 12.95 -12.39
N GLY A 375 16.70 13.90 -11.57
CA GLY A 375 18.08 14.14 -11.23
C GLY A 375 18.24 14.80 -9.88
N SER A 376 19.36 14.48 -9.23
CA SER A 376 19.79 15.15 -8.01
C SER A 376 21.31 15.28 -8.04
N PHE A 377 21.81 16.48 -7.83
CA PHE A 377 23.24 16.75 -7.88
C PHE A 377 23.62 17.98 -7.09
N TYR A 378 24.82 17.96 -6.57
CA TYR A 378 25.48 19.08 -5.94
C TYR A 378 26.26 19.87 -6.99
N THR A 379 26.04 21.18 -7.08
CA THR A 379 26.84 22.08 -7.89
C THR A 379 28.14 22.46 -7.18
N ASP A 380 28.10 22.50 -5.85
CA ASP A 380 29.22 22.68 -4.93
C ASP A 380 28.85 22.07 -3.55
N GLU A 381 29.71 22.20 -2.56
CA GLU A 381 29.51 21.64 -1.21
C GLU A 381 28.27 22.21 -0.47
N LYS A 382 27.78 23.38 -0.89
CA LYS A 382 26.66 24.09 -0.23
C LYS A 382 25.38 24.06 -1.02
N ASN A 383 25.41 23.76 -2.31
CA ASN A 383 24.28 23.88 -3.21
C ASN A 383 23.90 22.51 -3.78
N GLN A 384 22.67 22.12 -3.56
CA GLN A 384 22.07 20.92 -4.13
C GLN A 384 20.91 21.32 -5.05
N PHE A 385 20.84 20.73 -6.22
CA PHE A 385 19.73 20.85 -7.14
C PHE A 385 19.10 19.49 -7.40
N SER A 386 17.78 19.41 -7.46
CA SER A 386 17.06 18.21 -7.88
C SER A 386 15.87 18.58 -8.74
N TYR A 387 15.51 17.69 -9.66
CA TYR A 387 14.34 17.84 -10.51
C TYR A 387 13.67 16.48 -10.75
N ASN A 388 12.38 16.54 -11.07
CA ASN A 388 11.58 15.41 -11.52
C ASN A 388 10.68 15.90 -12.66
N LEU A 389 10.79 15.31 -13.85
CA LEU A 389 10.01 15.60 -15.02
C LEU A 389 9.27 14.35 -15.47
N MET A 390 7.96 14.44 -15.63
CA MET A 390 7.13 13.42 -16.25
C MET A 390 6.29 14.02 -17.36
N LEU A 391 6.34 13.40 -18.53
CA LEU A 391 5.51 13.69 -19.68
C LEU A 391 4.74 12.44 -20.05
N GLU A 392 3.45 12.58 -20.24
CA GLU A 392 2.59 11.46 -20.64
C GLU A 392 1.56 11.94 -21.65
N PHE A 393 1.40 11.18 -22.72
CA PHE A 393 0.37 11.40 -23.72
C PHE A 393 -0.53 10.17 -23.76
N THR A 394 -1.83 10.37 -23.60
CA THR A 394 -2.80 9.29 -23.70
C THR A 394 -3.73 9.52 -24.88
N LYS A 395 -3.89 8.52 -25.71
CA LYS A 395 -4.94 8.48 -26.74
C LYS A 395 -5.73 7.20 -26.55
N GLY A 396 -7.03 7.33 -26.37
CA GLY A 396 -7.86 6.17 -26.06
C GLY A 396 -9.25 6.24 -26.65
N ASN A 397 -9.87 5.05 -26.68
CA ASN A 397 -11.27 4.86 -26.96
C ASN A 397 -11.86 4.00 -25.84
N LYS A 398 -13.04 4.36 -25.39
CA LYS A 398 -13.79 3.60 -24.37
C LYS A 398 -15.19 3.33 -24.89
N HIS A 399 -15.62 2.10 -24.73
CA HIS A 399 -16.94 1.63 -25.07
C HIS A 399 -17.57 1.00 -23.84
N ASN A 400 -18.76 1.46 -23.46
CA ASN A 400 -19.55 0.93 -22.35
C ASN A 400 -20.93 0.56 -22.85
N GLU A 401 -21.40 -0.61 -22.44
CA GLU A 401 -22.77 -1.07 -22.62
C GLU A 401 -23.33 -1.41 -21.25
N THR A 402 -24.36 -0.69 -20.84
CA THR A 402 -24.93 -0.82 -19.50
C THR A 402 -26.40 -1.21 -19.63
N HIS A 403 -26.76 -2.28 -18.93
CA HIS A 403 -28.14 -2.73 -18.73
C HIS A 403 -28.49 -2.55 -17.26
N ARG A 404 -29.53 -1.82 -16.96
CA ARG A 404 -30.01 -1.56 -15.61
C ARG A 404 -31.49 -1.84 -15.49
N ALA A 405 -31.90 -2.43 -14.38
CA ALA A 405 -33.30 -2.58 -14.00
C ALA A 405 -33.49 -2.13 -12.54
N GLN A 406 -34.58 -1.45 -12.27
CA GLN A 406 -34.96 -1.01 -10.94
C GLN A 406 -36.30 -1.66 -10.54
N PHE A 407 -36.39 -2.04 -9.26
CA PHE A 407 -37.51 -2.74 -8.68
C PHE A 407 -37.93 -2.06 -7.36
N ASP A 408 -39.18 -2.13 -7.01
CA ASP A 408 -39.74 -1.61 -5.76
C ASP A 408 -39.80 -2.66 -4.65
N ASP A 409 -39.38 -3.90 -4.91
CA ASP A 409 -39.17 -4.97 -3.93
C ASP A 409 -37.93 -5.82 -4.32
N ASP A 410 -37.50 -6.72 -3.45
CA ASP A 410 -36.38 -7.61 -3.70
C ASP A 410 -36.63 -8.53 -4.89
N PRO A 411 -35.93 -8.29 -6.02
CA PRO A 411 -36.25 -9.01 -7.27
C PRO A 411 -35.81 -10.47 -7.25
N TYR A 412 -34.87 -10.84 -6.36
CA TYR A 412 -34.40 -12.22 -6.18
C TYR A 412 -35.44 -13.14 -5.52
N GLN A 413 -36.57 -12.59 -5.08
CA GLN A 413 -37.72 -13.38 -4.65
C GLN A 413 -38.53 -13.91 -5.82
N PHE A 414 -38.44 -13.28 -7.00
CA PHE A 414 -39.28 -13.53 -8.16
C PHE A 414 -38.54 -14.19 -9.33
N ALA A 415 -37.20 -14.08 -9.37
CA ALA A 415 -36.39 -14.63 -10.45
C ALA A 415 -34.97 -14.96 -9.95
N ASP A 416 -34.32 -15.93 -10.57
CA ASP A 416 -32.93 -16.28 -10.27
C ASP A 416 -31.93 -15.27 -10.87
N ASN A 417 -32.25 -14.77 -12.07
CA ASN A 417 -31.49 -13.70 -12.74
C ASN A 417 -32.44 -12.52 -13.12
N PRO A 418 -32.84 -11.70 -12.13
CA PRO A 418 -33.88 -10.69 -12.35
C PRO A 418 -33.52 -9.65 -13.42
N LEU A 419 -32.23 -9.29 -13.55
CA LEU A 419 -31.82 -8.32 -14.57
C LEU A 419 -32.01 -8.84 -16.00
N ALA A 420 -31.58 -10.05 -16.29
CA ALA A 420 -31.76 -10.66 -17.62
C ALA A 420 -33.24 -10.96 -17.90
N GLU A 421 -33.94 -11.52 -16.91
CA GLU A 421 -35.35 -11.89 -17.04
C GLU A 421 -36.26 -10.67 -17.14
N SER A 422 -35.87 -9.51 -16.59
CA SER A 422 -36.66 -8.26 -16.73
C SER A 422 -36.81 -7.79 -18.18
N ALA A 423 -35.92 -8.20 -19.08
CA ALA A 423 -35.96 -7.83 -20.50
C ALA A 423 -37.13 -8.49 -21.23
N THR A 424 -37.56 -9.64 -20.77
CA THR A 424 -38.58 -10.48 -21.42
C THR A 424 -39.70 -10.86 -20.45
N ALA A 425 -39.77 -10.23 -19.27
CA ALA A 425 -40.78 -10.53 -18.26
C ALA A 425 -42.19 -10.38 -18.82
N PRO A 426 -43.05 -11.45 -18.76
CA PRO A 426 -44.40 -11.37 -19.25
C PRO A 426 -45.19 -10.32 -18.49
N PHE A 427 -46.10 -9.62 -19.24
CA PHE A 427 -47.03 -8.68 -18.62
C PHE A 427 -47.85 -9.35 -17.50
N GLY A 428 -47.86 -8.74 -16.31
CA GLY A 428 -48.57 -9.28 -15.15
C GLY A 428 -47.84 -10.35 -14.35
N SER A 429 -46.61 -10.76 -14.75
CA SER A 429 -45.77 -11.63 -13.92
C SER A 429 -45.29 -10.88 -12.66
N PRO A 430 -45.01 -11.59 -11.53
CA PRO A 430 -44.54 -10.94 -10.32
C PRO A 430 -43.31 -10.05 -10.57
N LEU A 431 -42.33 -10.52 -11.35
CA LEU A 431 -41.15 -9.72 -11.68
C LEU A 431 -41.54 -8.44 -12.46
N TYR A 432 -42.45 -8.51 -13.42
CA TYR A 432 -42.92 -7.35 -14.18
C TYR A 432 -43.71 -6.36 -13.31
N GLN A 433 -44.49 -6.82 -12.36
CA GLN A 433 -45.29 -5.97 -11.45
C GLN A 433 -44.37 -5.13 -10.52
N HIS A 434 -43.23 -5.67 -10.12
CA HIS A 434 -42.27 -4.99 -9.28
C HIS A 434 -41.20 -4.23 -10.06
N LEU A 435 -41.16 -4.38 -11.39
CA LEU A 435 -40.23 -3.63 -12.24
C LEU A 435 -40.69 -2.18 -12.33
N THR A 436 -39.88 -1.22 -11.91
CA THR A 436 -40.21 0.22 -12.01
C THR A 436 -39.61 0.88 -13.23
N MET A 437 -38.41 0.46 -13.64
CA MET A 437 -37.70 1.03 -14.78
C MET A 437 -36.67 0.06 -15.32
N ARG A 438 -36.47 0.12 -16.63
CA ARG A 438 -35.31 -0.46 -17.32
C ARG A 438 -34.58 0.62 -18.12
N ASP A 439 -33.26 0.62 -18.08
CA ASP A 439 -32.36 1.55 -18.76
C ASP A 439 -31.28 0.76 -19.48
N ASP A 440 -31.24 0.81 -20.78
CA ASP A 440 -30.24 0.22 -21.65
C ASP A 440 -29.43 1.36 -22.29
N SER A 441 -28.15 1.47 -22.01
CA SER A 441 -27.28 2.55 -22.49
C SER A 441 -26.03 2.05 -23.18
N HIS A 442 -25.61 2.77 -24.19
CA HIS A 442 -24.45 2.50 -25.02
C HIS A 442 -23.65 3.79 -25.18
N ILE A 443 -22.40 3.80 -24.70
CA ILE A 443 -21.58 4.99 -24.63
C ILE A 443 -20.20 4.73 -25.26
N ASP A 444 -19.93 5.50 -26.33
CA ASP A 444 -18.60 5.55 -26.95
C ASP A 444 -17.88 6.83 -26.57
N THR A 445 -16.66 6.73 -26.08
CA THR A 445 -15.83 7.89 -25.72
C THR A 445 -14.46 7.80 -26.39
N LYS A 446 -14.04 8.86 -27.04
CA LYS A 446 -12.68 9.03 -27.59
C LYS A 446 -11.97 10.10 -26.78
N THR A 447 -10.78 9.75 -26.26
CA THR A 447 -10.00 10.63 -25.38
C THR A 447 -8.63 10.93 -25.96
N LYS A 448 -8.16 12.14 -25.70
CA LYS A 448 -6.75 12.54 -25.85
C LYS A 448 -6.39 13.33 -24.60
N GLN A 449 -5.26 13.02 -24.00
CA GLN A 449 -4.80 13.67 -22.79
C GLN A 449 -3.30 13.91 -22.87
N THR A 450 -2.85 15.07 -22.40
CA THR A 450 -1.45 15.41 -22.19
C THR A 450 -1.26 15.75 -20.73
N ASN A 451 -0.32 15.10 -20.07
CA ASN A 451 0.07 15.37 -18.70
C ASN A 451 1.55 15.78 -18.68
N LEU A 452 1.84 16.91 -18.08
CA LEU A 452 3.19 17.36 -17.73
C LEU A 452 3.25 17.54 -16.23
N HIS A 453 4.26 16.96 -15.60
CA HIS A 453 4.61 17.24 -14.21
C HIS A 453 6.09 17.58 -14.14
N LEU A 454 6.42 18.71 -13.53
CA LEU A 454 7.79 19.20 -13.36
C LEU A 454 7.97 19.73 -11.94
N ASP A 455 8.83 19.08 -11.18
CA ASP A 455 9.34 19.57 -9.91
C ASP A 455 10.79 20.00 -10.07
N MET A 456 11.15 21.12 -9.48
CA MET A 456 12.53 21.55 -9.35
C MET A 456 12.73 22.04 -7.92
N HIS A 457 13.85 21.68 -7.35
CA HIS A 457 14.20 22.06 -5.99
C HIS A 457 15.69 22.42 -5.94
N TRP A 458 15.99 23.58 -5.39
CA TRP A 458 17.32 24.01 -5.05
C TRP A 458 17.43 24.20 -3.55
N ALA A 459 18.55 23.76 -2.96
CA ALA A 459 18.84 23.89 -1.55
C ALA A 459 20.22 24.49 -1.34
N HIS A 460 20.32 25.46 -0.46
CA HIS A 460 21.57 26.08 -0.03
C HIS A 460 21.78 25.84 1.46
N PHE A 461 22.94 25.29 1.82
CA PHE A 461 23.29 25.05 3.22
C PHE A 461 23.94 26.28 3.86
N LEU A 462 23.33 26.76 4.96
CA LEU A 462 23.74 27.94 5.71
C LEU A 462 24.75 27.55 6.80
N GLY A 463 25.99 27.32 6.40
CA GLY A 463 27.01 26.77 7.31
C GLY A 463 26.56 25.47 7.94
N GLU A 464 26.92 25.24 9.21
CA GLU A 464 26.55 24.01 9.97
C GLU A 464 25.23 24.14 10.73
N LYS A 465 24.44 25.19 10.49
CA LYS A 465 23.25 25.47 11.29
C LYS A 465 21.92 25.43 10.54
N GLY A 466 21.93 25.52 9.23
CA GLY A 466 20.66 25.65 8.55
C GLY A 466 20.69 25.32 7.07
N ARG A 467 19.50 25.39 6.46
CA ARG A 467 19.25 25.16 5.06
C ARG A 467 18.18 26.12 4.57
N TYR A 468 18.42 26.77 3.46
CA TYR A 468 17.41 27.47 2.69
C TYR A 468 17.09 26.63 1.46
N GLY A 469 15.81 26.44 1.16
CA GLY A 469 15.32 25.71 0.00
C GLY A 469 14.38 26.56 -0.82
N LEU A 470 14.50 26.45 -2.13
CA LEU A 470 13.58 27.02 -3.10
C LEU A 470 13.08 25.88 -3.99
N GLY A 471 11.76 25.71 -4.04
CA GLY A 471 11.13 24.66 -4.84
C GLY A 471 10.07 25.23 -5.77
N THR A 472 9.88 24.63 -6.93
CA THR A 472 8.72 24.87 -7.78
C THR A 472 8.17 23.54 -8.27
N SER A 473 6.84 23.42 -8.24
CA SER A 473 6.11 22.29 -8.79
C SER A 473 5.10 22.79 -9.79
N THR A 474 5.09 22.22 -10.98
CA THR A 474 4.14 22.58 -12.03
C THR A 474 3.52 21.32 -12.60
N THR A 475 2.19 21.28 -12.58
CA THR A 475 1.39 20.25 -13.24
C THR A 475 0.54 20.91 -14.31
N TYR A 476 0.59 20.38 -15.51
CA TYR A 476 -0.26 20.78 -16.62
C TYR A 476 -0.96 19.57 -17.19
N LYS A 477 -2.27 19.65 -17.29
CA LYS A 477 -3.11 18.62 -17.89
C LYS A 477 -4.00 19.27 -18.93
N ASP A 478 -3.96 18.73 -20.13
CA ASP A 478 -4.88 19.09 -21.22
C ASP A 478 -5.62 17.84 -21.64
N ASP A 479 -6.93 17.86 -21.50
CA ASP A 479 -7.80 16.76 -21.87
C ASP A 479 -8.85 17.16 -22.90
N PHE A 480 -9.08 16.24 -23.79
CA PHE A 480 -10.05 16.36 -24.84
C PHE A 480 -10.81 15.04 -24.97
N SER A 481 -12.13 15.10 -24.94
CA SER A 481 -12.95 13.91 -25.18
C SER A 481 -14.15 14.20 -26.06
N ARG A 482 -14.53 13.18 -26.80
CA ARG A 482 -15.80 13.12 -27.56
C ARG A 482 -16.58 11.92 -27.08
N MET A 483 -17.79 12.15 -26.66
CA MET A 483 -18.71 11.12 -26.17
C MET A 483 -19.91 11.05 -27.13
N SER A 484 -20.32 9.84 -27.48
CA SER A 484 -21.60 9.54 -28.14
C SER A 484 -22.34 8.54 -27.26
N SER A 485 -23.55 8.86 -26.89
CA SER A 485 -24.36 8.01 -26.01
C SER A 485 -25.75 7.79 -26.63
N ARG A 486 -26.19 6.54 -26.64
CA ARG A 486 -27.57 6.16 -26.89
C ARG A 486 -28.12 5.53 -25.64
N ARG A 487 -29.34 5.90 -25.28
CA ARG A 487 -30.03 5.38 -24.10
C ARG A 487 -31.48 5.09 -24.45
N ASP A 488 -31.96 3.90 -24.10
CA ASP A 488 -33.31 3.44 -24.21
C ASP A 488 -33.85 3.21 -22.79
N VAL A 489 -34.85 4.02 -22.39
CA VAL A 489 -35.49 3.92 -21.08
C VAL A 489 -36.91 3.45 -21.26
N SER A 490 -37.27 2.41 -20.52
CA SER A 490 -38.65 1.86 -20.51
C SER A 490 -39.14 1.68 -19.08
N SER A 491 -40.40 2.02 -18.83
CA SER A 491 -41.07 1.83 -17.54
C SER A 491 -42.45 1.21 -17.75
N PRO A 492 -42.79 0.16 -17.00
CA PRO A 492 -44.17 -0.42 -17.05
C PRO A 492 -45.26 0.58 -16.68
N HIS A 493 -44.90 1.60 -15.85
CA HIS A 493 -45.85 2.55 -15.26
C HIS A 493 -45.52 4.01 -15.57
N GLY A 494 -44.59 4.29 -16.47
CA GLY A 494 -44.06 5.63 -16.68
C GLY A 494 -43.71 5.97 -18.12
N LEU A 495 -42.73 6.87 -18.26
CA LEU A 495 -42.29 7.37 -19.56
C LEU A 495 -41.39 6.35 -20.25
N ASN A 496 -41.65 6.10 -21.51
CA ASN A 496 -40.74 5.40 -22.41
C ASN A 496 -40.12 6.40 -23.36
N TYR A 497 -38.79 6.47 -23.44
CA TYR A 497 -38.09 7.37 -24.34
C TYR A 497 -36.76 6.80 -24.83
N GLN A 498 -36.38 7.25 -26.00
CA GLN A 498 -35.02 7.06 -26.52
C GLN A 498 -34.29 8.40 -26.54
N MET A 499 -33.05 8.40 -26.24
CA MET A 499 -32.23 9.60 -26.22
C MET A 499 -30.87 9.36 -26.87
N TRP A 500 -30.51 10.28 -27.72
CA TRP A 500 -29.19 10.37 -28.30
C TRP A 500 -28.48 11.59 -27.77
N GLN A 501 -27.24 11.40 -27.37
CA GLN A 501 -26.39 12.48 -26.82
C GLN A 501 -25.05 12.47 -27.49
N TYR A 502 -24.51 13.65 -27.73
CA TYR A 502 -23.16 13.85 -28.22
C TYR A 502 -22.47 14.95 -27.39
N GLY A 503 -21.36 14.62 -26.75
CA GLY A 503 -20.60 15.54 -25.91
C GLY A 503 -19.22 15.82 -26.50
N HIS A 504 -18.80 17.06 -26.42
CA HIS A 504 -17.49 17.53 -26.83
C HIS A 504 -16.86 18.28 -25.68
N ASN A 505 -15.99 17.59 -24.94
CA ASN A 505 -15.35 18.13 -23.75
C ASN A 505 -13.91 18.53 -24.04
N SER A 506 -13.49 19.66 -23.51
CA SER A 506 -12.09 20.08 -23.45
C SER A 506 -11.79 20.68 -22.09
N GLY A 507 -10.70 20.26 -21.48
CA GLY A 507 -10.26 20.70 -20.16
C GLY A 507 -8.80 21.12 -20.17
N VAL A 508 -8.48 22.16 -19.42
CA VAL A 508 -7.10 22.52 -19.06
C VAL A 508 -7.05 22.69 -17.57
N ASP A 509 -6.19 21.93 -16.90
CA ASP A 509 -5.85 22.09 -15.49
C ASP A 509 -4.36 22.42 -15.39
N TRP A 510 -4.06 23.62 -14.98
CA TRP A 510 -2.70 24.09 -14.75
C TRP A 510 -2.55 24.51 -13.29
N GLN A 511 -1.65 23.87 -12.60
CA GLN A 511 -1.29 24.18 -11.22
C GLN A 511 0.22 24.43 -11.17
N SER A 512 0.61 25.52 -10.53
CA SER A 512 2.03 25.84 -10.28
C SER A 512 2.21 26.36 -8.87
N SER A 513 3.21 25.86 -8.18
CA SER A 513 3.57 26.34 -6.84
C SER A 513 5.03 26.77 -6.78
N LEU A 514 5.29 27.76 -5.94
CA LEU A 514 6.62 28.20 -5.53
C LEU A 514 6.69 28.03 -4.01
N SER A 515 7.66 27.28 -3.53
CA SER A 515 7.89 27.04 -2.11
C SER A 515 9.26 27.56 -1.69
N GLU A 516 9.29 28.24 -0.59
CA GLU A 516 10.48 28.70 0.12
C GLU A 516 10.51 28.03 1.48
N ASN A 517 11.64 27.42 1.82
CA ASN A 517 11.81 26.74 3.12
C ASN A 517 13.11 27.22 3.76
N LEU A 518 13.01 27.64 5.00
CA LEU A 518 14.16 27.99 5.84
C LEU A 518 14.12 27.13 7.10
N SER A 519 15.10 26.24 7.28
CA SER A 519 15.28 25.45 8.50
C SER A 519 16.56 25.90 9.18
N TYR A 520 16.49 26.22 10.47
CA TYR A 520 17.63 26.76 11.22
C TYR A 520 17.70 26.21 12.65
N TRP A 521 18.86 25.71 13.05
CA TRP A 521 19.18 25.27 14.39
C TRP A 521 19.75 26.44 15.20
N PHE A 522 19.02 26.90 16.21
CA PHE A 522 19.51 27.89 17.17
C PHE A 522 20.55 27.29 18.10
N ASP A 523 20.28 26.06 18.54
CA ASP A 523 21.23 25.20 19.25
C ASP A 523 20.96 23.72 18.86
N LYS A 524 21.71 22.77 19.43
CA LYS A 524 21.57 21.33 19.11
C LYS A 524 20.23 20.69 19.54
N ASN A 525 19.41 21.40 20.28
CA ASN A 525 18.15 20.91 20.82
C ASN A 525 16.92 21.64 20.22
N PHE A 526 17.10 22.82 19.63
CA PHE A 526 16.00 23.63 19.14
C PHE A 526 16.20 24.07 17.69
N MET A 527 15.24 23.69 16.82
CA MET A 527 15.19 24.08 15.42
C MET A 527 13.86 24.76 15.12
N VAL A 528 13.92 25.75 14.26
CA VAL A 528 12.75 26.39 13.65
C VAL A 528 12.78 26.20 12.15
N GLU A 529 11.64 25.92 11.61
CA GLU A 529 11.41 25.79 10.17
C GLU A 529 10.29 26.77 9.75
N VAL A 530 10.53 27.56 8.73
CA VAL A 530 9.52 28.40 8.11
C VAL A 530 9.40 28.00 6.66
N THR A 531 8.21 27.60 6.26
CA THR A 531 7.89 27.31 4.85
C THR A 531 6.83 28.30 4.38
N ASN A 532 7.09 28.96 3.27
CA ASN A 532 6.11 29.74 2.54
C ASN A 532 5.88 29.07 1.18
N GLU A 533 4.63 28.77 0.87
CA GLU A 533 4.22 28.18 -0.39
C GLU A 533 3.12 29.03 -1.03
N THR A 534 3.37 29.47 -2.24
CA THR A 534 2.39 30.17 -3.07
C THR A 534 2.01 29.29 -4.24
N GLU A 535 0.74 28.98 -4.33
CA GLU A 535 0.15 28.11 -5.34
C GLU A 535 -0.82 28.92 -6.20
N TYR A 536 -0.70 28.74 -7.51
CA TYR A 536 -1.68 29.20 -8.49
C TYR A 536 -2.26 28.02 -9.23
N LYS A 537 -3.59 27.92 -9.27
CA LYS A 537 -4.31 26.92 -10.04
C LYS A 537 -5.25 27.62 -11.02
N TYR A 538 -5.23 27.16 -12.26
CA TYR A 538 -6.13 27.55 -13.32
C TYR A 538 -6.82 26.31 -13.89
N LEU A 539 -8.13 26.29 -13.81
CA LEU A 539 -8.97 25.27 -14.40
C LEU A 539 -9.86 25.89 -15.46
N ARG A 540 -9.86 25.33 -16.64
CA ARG A 540 -10.84 25.64 -17.69
C ARG A 540 -11.49 24.35 -18.13
N HIS A 541 -12.79 24.31 -18.01
CA HIS A 541 -13.60 23.19 -18.47
C HIS A 541 -14.68 23.70 -19.43
N ARG A 542 -14.74 23.12 -20.62
CA ARG A 542 -15.72 23.44 -21.63
C ARG A 542 -16.34 22.15 -22.13
N ASN A 543 -17.66 22.08 -22.03
CA ASN A 543 -18.45 20.99 -22.56
C ASN A 543 -19.54 21.57 -23.49
N HIS A 544 -19.52 21.15 -24.76
CA HIS A 544 -20.61 21.37 -25.68
C HIS A 544 -21.40 20.08 -25.79
N PHE A 545 -22.64 20.14 -25.39
CA PHE A 545 -23.50 18.99 -25.29
C PHE A 545 -24.68 19.14 -26.28
N TYR A 546 -24.94 18.10 -27.04
CA TYR A 546 -26.02 18.03 -28.03
C TYR A 546 -26.90 16.83 -27.66
N ALA A 547 -28.20 16.99 -27.72
CA ALA A 547 -29.16 15.94 -27.41
C ALA A 547 -30.36 16.03 -28.32
N ASP A 548 -30.86 14.89 -28.77
CA ASP A 548 -32.11 14.74 -29.47
C ASP A 548 -32.93 13.62 -28.80
N THR A 549 -34.23 13.88 -28.62
CA THR A 549 -35.18 12.98 -27.98
C THR A 549 -36.23 12.46 -28.96
N ASP A 550 -36.14 12.76 -30.24
CA ASP A 550 -37.14 12.36 -31.22
C ASP A 550 -36.99 10.92 -31.73
N ALA A 551 -38.10 10.20 -31.79
CA ALA A 551 -38.21 8.79 -32.15
C ALA A 551 -37.87 8.45 -33.61
N PHE A 552 -37.49 9.42 -34.44
CA PHE A 552 -37.31 9.27 -35.91
C PHE A 552 -35.85 9.40 -36.34
N TYR A 553 -34.90 9.14 -35.48
CA TYR A 553 -33.51 9.27 -35.84
C TYR A 553 -33.02 8.14 -36.74
N VAL A 554 -32.44 8.51 -37.89
CA VAL A 554 -31.80 7.57 -38.81
C VAL A 554 -30.45 7.15 -38.23
N VAL A 555 -30.21 5.86 -38.13
CA VAL A 555 -28.94 5.30 -37.65
C VAL A 555 -27.78 5.88 -38.46
N GLY A 556 -26.93 6.71 -37.81
CA GLY A 556 -25.72 7.27 -38.41
C GLY A 556 -25.54 8.79 -38.28
N ASP A 557 -26.57 9.56 -38.02
CA ASP A 557 -26.48 11.01 -37.83
C ASP A 557 -26.22 11.37 -36.34
N ARG A 558 -25.47 12.41 -36.11
CA ARG A 558 -25.17 12.91 -34.74
C ARG A 558 -26.24 13.91 -34.34
N PRO A 559 -26.64 13.96 -33.05
CA PRO A 559 -27.48 15.05 -32.56
C PRO A 559 -26.87 16.39 -32.91
N THR A 560 -27.71 17.28 -33.46
CA THR A 560 -27.27 18.63 -33.89
C THR A 560 -27.85 19.73 -33.02
N THR A 561 -28.86 19.41 -32.21
CA THR A 561 -29.51 20.36 -31.32
C THR A 561 -28.67 20.58 -30.08
N LEU A 562 -28.12 21.79 -29.94
CA LEU A 562 -27.35 22.13 -28.73
C LEU A 562 -28.27 22.06 -27.51
N ASP A 563 -27.83 21.36 -26.48
CA ASP A 563 -28.46 21.35 -25.14
C ASP A 563 -27.75 22.39 -24.24
N PRO A 564 -28.29 23.59 -24.09
CA PRO A 564 -27.69 24.62 -23.26
C PRO A 564 -27.70 24.23 -21.77
N ALA A 565 -28.71 23.45 -21.32
CA ALA A 565 -28.83 23.06 -19.91
C ALA A 565 -27.68 22.17 -19.47
N ASN A 566 -27.14 21.37 -20.38
CA ASN A 566 -26.03 20.45 -20.11
C ASN A 566 -24.70 20.89 -20.71
N SER A 567 -24.68 21.97 -21.49
CA SER A 567 -23.46 22.61 -21.94
C SER A 567 -22.85 23.47 -20.84
N LEU A 568 -21.52 23.33 -20.64
CA LEU A 568 -20.81 23.94 -19.52
C LEU A 568 -19.62 24.76 -20.02
N LEU A 569 -19.47 25.94 -19.44
CA LEU A 569 -18.21 26.70 -19.48
C LEU A 569 -17.83 27.07 -18.04
N GLU A 570 -16.70 26.54 -17.59
CA GLU A 570 -16.14 26.82 -16.28
C GLU A 570 -14.72 27.36 -16.42
N HIS A 571 -14.43 28.44 -15.70
CA HIS A 571 -13.10 28.99 -15.54
C HIS A 571 -12.84 29.26 -14.07
N THR A 572 -12.03 28.42 -13.45
CA THR A 572 -11.66 28.57 -12.03
C THR A 572 -10.23 29.05 -11.90
N ARG A 573 -10.01 30.04 -11.06
CA ARG A 573 -8.70 30.54 -10.65
C ARG A 573 -8.59 30.47 -9.14
N LEU A 574 -7.55 29.81 -8.66
CA LEU A 574 -7.23 29.72 -7.26
C LEU A 574 -5.83 30.30 -7.00
N TRP A 575 -5.75 31.26 -6.11
CA TRP A 575 -4.51 31.70 -5.46
C TRP A 575 -4.52 31.23 -4.03
N LYS A 576 -3.50 30.49 -3.60
CA LYS A 576 -3.34 30.00 -2.26
C LYS A 576 -1.94 30.32 -1.77
N ASN A 577 -1.84 30.96 -0.63
CA ASN A 577 -0.59 31.14 0.10
C ASN A 577 -0.66 30.40 1.42
N SER A 578 0.33 29.59 1.69
CA SER A 578 0.44 28.78 2.91
C SER A 578 1.74 29.12 3.62
N VAL A 579 1.65 29.66 4.81
CA VAL A 579 2.80 29.88 5.71
C VAL A 579 2.74 28.83 6.82
N LYS A 580 3.80 28.03 6.91
CA LYS A 580 3.94 27.00 7.95
C LYS A 580 5.13 27.36 8.86
N LEU A 581 4.85 27.45 10.14
CA LEU A 581 5.86 27.55 11.20
C LEU A 581 6.03 26.19 11.86
N GLY A 582 7.16 25.58 11.66
CA GLY A 582 7.58 24.34 12.30
C GLY A 582 8.55 24.58 13.44
N THR A 583 8.41 23.85 14.53
CA THR A 583 9.41 23.82 15.60
C THR A 583 9.76 22.39 15.96
N LEU A 584 11.02 22.16 16.26
CA LEU A 584 11.51 20.90 16.80
C LEU A 584 12.26 21.17 18.08
N LEU A 585 11.82 20.52 19.17
CA LEU A 585 12.46 20.60 20.49
C LEU A 585 12.89 19.20 20.93
N LYS A 586 14.18 19.02 21.19
CA LYS A 586 14.74 17.80 21.75
C LYS A 586 14.89 17.96 23.27
N PHE A 587 14.15 17.15 24.01
CA PHE A 587 14.33 17.10 25.48
C PHE A 587 15.59 16.29 25.84
N ASN A 588 15.90 15.28 25.03
CA ASN A 588 17.12 14.48 25.13
C ASN A 588 17.34 13.72 23.80
N LYS A 589 18.36 12.86 23.74
CA LYS A 589 18.68 12.06 22.53
C LYS A 589 17.57 11.10 22.08
N LYS A 590 16.58 10.82 22.94
CA LYS A 590 15.51 9.86 22.66
C LYS A 590 14.14 10.50 22.49
N LEU A 591 13.89 11.67 23.06
CA LEU A 591 12.57 12.31 23.10
C LEU A 591 12.61 13.66 22.40
N MET A 592 11.75 13.83 21.40
CA MET A 592 11.58 15.07 20.65
C MET A 592 10.10 15.42 20.46
N LEU A 593 9.84 16.71 20.43
CA LEU A 593 8.54 17.30 20.13
C LEU A 593 8.67 18.08 18.84
N LYS A 594 7.80 17.78 17.86
CA LYS A 594 7.61 18.58 16.66
C LYS A 594 6.26 19.26 16.73
N SER A 595 6.19 20.53 16.40
CA SER A 595 4.92 21.23 16.21
C SER A 595 4.95 21.98 14.88
N ASN A 596 3.83 21.97 14.19
CA ASN A 596 3.61 22.66 12.94
C ASN A 596 2.37 23.52 13.07
N LEU A 597 2.47 24.74 12.59
CA LEU A 597 1.40 25.69 12.59
C LEU A 597 1.23 26.22 11.18
N SER A 598 0.21 25.79 10.47
CA SER A 598 -0.04 26.20 9.10
C SER A 598 -1.17 27.22 9.04
N TRP A 599 -0.88 28.40 8.46
CA TRP A 599 -1.87 29.39 8.08
C TRP A 599 -1.98 29.43 6.58
N ILE A 600 -3.18 29.21 6.06
CA ILE A 600 -3.50 29.14 4.65
C ILE A 600 -4.48 30.27 4.31
N SER A 601 -4.08 31.17 3.43
CA SER A 601 -4.94 32.19 2.84
C SER A 601 -5.19 31.84 1.39
N GLN A 602 -6.45 31.71 1.02
CA GLN A 602 -6.78 31.38 -0.38
C GLN A 602 -7.88 32.27 -0.93
N ARG A 603 -7.73 32.59 -2.21
CA ARG A 603 -8.71 33.33 -3.01
C ARG A 603 -9.06 32.52 -4.23
N GLU A 604 -10.33 32.17 -4.34
CA GLU A 604 -10.86 31.37 -5.42
C GLU A 604 -11.94 32.16 -6.17
N THR A 605 -11.92 32.06 -7.50
CA THR A 605 -12.91 32.71 -8.36
C THR A 605 -13.26 31.74 -9.48
N THR A 606 -14.54 31.41 -9.60
CA THR A 606 -15.08 30.56 -10.65
C THR A 606 -16.12 31.34 -11.46
N ASN A 607 -15.85 31.48 -12.75
CA ASN A 607 -16.84 31.90 -13.73
C ASN A 607 -17.52 30.63 -14.22
N TYR A 608 -18.82 30.55 -14.07
CA TYR A 608 -19.59 29.35 -14.35
C TYR A 608 -20.83 29.69 -15.19
N LEU A 609 -20.91 29.07 -16.38
CA LEU A 609 -22.07 29.18 -17.27
C LEU A 609 -22.57 27.79 -17.57
N ARG A 610 -23.84 27.52 -17.24
CA ARG A 610 -24.56 26.29 -17.55
C ARG A 610 -26.08 26.59 -17.60
N GLY A 611 -26.68 26.34 -18.74
CA GLY A 611 -28.09 26.61 -18.93
C GLY A 611 -28.41 28.10 -18.69
N ARG A 612 -29.27 28.35 -17.72
CA ARG A 612 -29.65 29.72 -17.31
C ARG A 612 -28.77 30.31 -16.20
N LEU A 613 -27.90 29.49 -15.63
CA LEU A 613 -27.01 29.94 -14.57
C LEU A 613 -25.71 30.49 -15.20
N ASP A 614 -25.63 31.83 -15.20
CA ASP A 614 -24.42 32.58 -15.56
C ASP A 614 -23.98 33.33 -14.31
N THR A 615 -22.87 32.92 -13.72
CA THR A 615 -22.46 33.45 -12.42
C THR A 615 -20.95 33.51 -12.23
N VAL A 616 -20.54 34.38 -11.34
CA VAL A 616 -19.15 34.48 -10.87
C VAL A 616 -19.12 34.24 -9.36
N ALA A 617 -18.73 33.06 -8.97
CA ALA A 617 -18.53 32.73 -7.56
C ALA A 617 -17.14 33.18 -7.10
N ARG A 618 -17.07 33.76 -5.91
CA ARG A 618 -15.82 34.20 -5.30
C ARG A 618 -15.78 33.77 -3.83
N ARG A 619 -14.63 33.22 -3.41
CA ARG A 619 -14.42 32.86 -2.02
C ARG A 619 -13.03 33.30 -1.58
N VAL A 620 -12.98 33.97 -0.43
CA VAL A 620 -11.74 34.22 0.30
C VAL A 620 -11.81 33.45 1.61
N SER A 621 -10.78 32.70 1.93
CA SER A 621 -10.76 31.85 3.10
C SER A 621 -9.40 31.90 3.78
N ASN A 622 -9.44 32.00 5.11
CA ASN A 622 -8.29 31.82 5.97
C ASN A 622 -8.50 30.56 6.79
N ILE A 623 -7.50 29.69 6.80
CA ILE A 623 -7.53 28.39 7.44
C ILE A 623 -6.30 28.27 8.32
N PHE A 624 -6.48 27.65 9.47
CA PHE A 624 -5.45 27.48 10.47
C PHE A 624 -5.41 26.01 10.90
N ASN A 625 -4.31 25.32 10.58
CA ASN A 625 -4.16 23.88 10.80
C ASN A 625 -2.92 23.63 11.67
N PRO A 626 -3.10 23.40 12.98
CA PRO A 626 -2.02 22.96 13.88
C PRO A 626 -1.82 21.45 13.82
N GLU A 627 -0.57 21.04 14.00
CA GLU A 627 -0.13 19.67 14.18
C GLU A 627 0.89 19.59 15.31
N VAL A 628 0.81 18.56 16.15
CA VAL A 628 1.78 18.29 17.21
C VAL A 628 2.14 16.84 17.20
N LYS A 629 3.43 16.53 17.25
CA LYS A 629 3.95 15.16 17.28
C LYS A 629 5.02 15.02 18.36
N LEU A 630 4.77 14.13 19.31
CA LEU A 630 5.74 13.68 20.32
C LEU A 630 6.33 12.36 19.84
N GLN A 631 7.65 12.30 19.73
CA GLN A 631 8.36 11.13 19.27
C GLN A 631 9.39 10.71 20.28
N TRP A 632 9.35 9.45 20.70
CA TRP A 632 10.37 8.80 21.50
C TRP A 632 10.98 7.65 20.73
N LYS A 633 12.31 7.58 20.71
CA LYS A 633 13.07 6.51 20.05
C LYS A 633 14.12 5.95 20.99
N ASN A 634 14.26 4.64 21.07
CA ASN A 634 15.35 3.95 21.74
C ASN A 634 16.12 3.10 20.72
N GLY A 635 16.96 3.78 19.92
CA GLY A 635 17.59 3.19 18.75
C GLY A 635 16.53 2.59 17.81
N ARG A 636 16.79 1.39 17.30
CA ARG A 636 15.82 0.64 16.47
C ARG A 636 14.98 -0.36 17.24
N ARG A 637 15.27 -0.54 18.54
CA ARG A 637 14.58 -1.53 19.36
C ARG A 637 13.18 -1.13 19.74
N ALA A 638 12.94 0.17 19.93
CA ALA A 638 11.62 0.65 20.27
C ALA A 638 11.41 2.10 19.81
N SER A 639 10.17 2.41 19.39
CA SER A 639 9.73 3.79 19.15
C SER A 639 8.30 3.97 19.62
N PHE A 640 7.97 5.18 19.99
CA PHE A 640 6.64 5.62 20.37
C PHE A 640 6.40 6.98 19.73
N ASP A 641 5.38 7.08 18.90
CA ASP A 641 4.97 8.30 18.23
C ASP A 641 3.53 8.62 18.68
N LEU A 642 3.30 9.79 19.22
CA LEU A 642 1.97 10.33 19.51
C LEU A 642 1.79 11.58 18.67
N SER A 643 0.75 11.63 17.85
CA SER A 643 0.44 12.78 17.01
C SER A 643 -1.01 13.25 17.18
N TRP A 644 -1.18 14.55 17.07
CA TRP A 644 -2.45 15.22 16.97
C TRP A 644 -2.41 16.15 15.77
N LEU A 645 -3.42 16.05 14.91
CA LEU A 645 -3.61 16.88 13.73
C LEU A 645 -5.02 17.47 13.75
N TYR A 646 -5.12 18.74 13.45
CA TYR A 646 -6.38 19.41 13.14
C TYR A 646 -6.31 19.97 11.72
N GLU A 647 -7.34 19.69 10.93
CA GLU A 647 -7.44 20.10 9.53
C GLU A 647 -8.83 20.68 9.25
N THR A 648 -8.86 21.82 8.58
CA THR A 648 -10.10 22.41 8.04
C THR A 648 -10.18 22.15 6.55
N LYS A 649 -11.29 21.54 6.09
CA LYS A 649 -11.59 21.31 4.68
C LYS A 649 -12.73 22.21 4.23
N LEU A 650 -12.51 22.87 3.11
CA LEU A 650 -13.54 23.67 2.46
C LEU A 650 -14.33 22.78 1.48
N PRO A 651 -15.66 22.92 1.40
CA PRO A 651 -16.40 22.31 0.29
C PRO A 651 -15.90 22.89 -1.04
N GLU A 652 -15.97 22.12 -2.10
CA GLU A 652 -15.68 22.60 -3.45
C GLU A 652 -16.55 23.81 -3.77
N LEU A 653 -15.98 24.87 -4.37
CA LEU A 653 -16.71 26.13 -4.60
C LEU A 653 -17.90 25.90 -5.51
N LEU A 654 -17.78 25.09 -6.54
CA LEU A 654 -18.88 24.74 -7.44
C LEU A 654 -20.05 24.06 -6.69
N SER A 655 -19.72 23.16 -5.76
CA SER A 655 -20.75 22.48 -4.94
C SER A 655 -21.55 23.46 -4.05
N THR A 656 -21.03 24.68 -3.84
CA THR A 656 -21.72 25.75 -3.09
C THR A 656 -22.58 26.67 -3.98
N LEU A 657 -22.71 26.39 -5.28
CA LEU A 657 -23.60 27.09 -6.17
C LEU A 657 -24.94 26.35 -6.26
N ASP A 658 -26.02 27.05 -6.48
CA ASP A 658 -27.31 26.44 -6.78
C ASP A 658 -27.40 26.11 -8.28
N TYR A 659 -26.81 24.99 -8.67
CA TYR A 659 -26.85 24.46 -10.03
C TYR A 659 -27.52 23.10 -10.10
N GLU A 660 -27.93 22.71 -11.29
CA GLU A 660 -28.44 21.39 -11.61
C GLU A 660 -27.71 20.86 -12.85
N ASP A 661 -27.13 19.65 -12.72
CA ASP A 661 -26.51 18.89 -13.79
C ASP A 661 -27.40 17.71 -14.17
N SER A 662 -28.02 17.79 -15.31
CA SER A 662 -28.89 16.77 -15.89
C SER A 662 -28.27 16.11 -17.14
N THR A 663 -26.94 16.12 -17.26
CA THR A 663 -26.22 15.42 -18.36
C THR A 663 -26.57 13.94 -18.40
N ASP A 664 -26.73 13.32 -17.24
CA ASP A 664 -27.42 12.05 -17.07
C ASP A 664 -28.84 12.35 -16.56
N PRO A 665 -29.88 12.19 -17.39
CA PRO A 665 -31.24 12.57 -17.02
C PRO A 665 -31.84 11.70 -15.92
N LEU A 666 -31.26 10.52 -15.65
CA LEU A 666 -31.68 9.65 -14.55
C LEU A 666 -30.88 9.92 -13.25
N TYR A 667 -29.74 10.64 -13.34
CA TYR A 667 -28.88 10.96 -12.20
C TYR A 667 -28.51 12.43 -12.19
N ILE A 668 -29.37 13.25 -11.61
CA ILE A 668 -29.23 14.71 -11.59
C ILE A 668 -28.40 15.11 -10.37
N THR A 669 -27.33 15.86 -10.58
CA THR A 669 -26.50 16.41 -9.51
C THR A 669 -26.83 17.88 -9.25
N MET A 670 -26.97 18.24 -7.99
CA MET A 670 -27.31 19.58 -7.55
C MET A 670 -26.23 20.14 -6.61
N GLY A 671 -26.04 21.44 -6.62
CA GLY A 671 -25.23 22.13 -5.64
C GLY A 671 -26.01 22.55 -4.39
N ASN A 672 -25.32 23.05 -3.36
CA ASN A 672 -25.91 23.50 -2.10
C ASN A 672 -25.16 24.71 -1.53
N ALA A 673 -25.74 25.91 -1.64
CA ALA A 673 -25.17 27.15 -1.16
C ALA A 673 -25.03 27.22 0.39
N ARG A 674 -25.60 26.27 1.13
CA ARG A 674 -25.58 26.23 2.60
C ARG A 674 -24.49 25.33 3.19
N LEU A 675 -23.57 24.81 2.37
CA LEU A 675 -22.50 23.94 2.84
C LEU A 675 -21.57 24.66 3.80
N LYS A 676 -21.27 23.99 4.90
CA LYS A 676 -20.32 24.42 5.93
C LYS A 676 -18.97 23.72 5.73
N ARG A 677 -17.93 24.33 6.27
CA ARG A 677 -16.59 23.74 6.36
C ARG A 677 -16.61 22.49 7.22
N GLU A 678 -15.79 21.51 6.86
CA GLU A 678 -15.49 20.35 7.69
C GLU A 678 -14.29 20.64 8.58
N HIS A 679 -14.30 20.07 9.77
CA HIS A 679 -13.21 20.18 10.73
C HIS A 679 -12.82 18.78 11.19
N ASP A 680 -11.62 18.35 10.82
CA ASP A 680 -11.09 17.03 11.14
C ASP A 680 -10.08 17.09 12.29
N TYR A 681 -10.28 16.24 13.27
CA TYR A 681 -9.36 16.00 14.37
C TYR A 681 -8.86 14.57 14.28
N LEU A 682 -7.56 14.37 14.24
CA LEU A 682 -6.93 13.06 14.22
C LEU A 682 -5.94 12.93 15.36
N PHE A 683 -6.13 11.93 16.21
CA PHE A 683 -5.17 11.50 17.22
C PHE A 683 -4.63 10.14 16.79
N GLU A 684 -3.32 10.00 16.72
CA GLU A 684 -2.68 8.74 16.37
C GLU A 684 -1.57 8.43 17.36
N LEU A 685 -1.57 7.17 17.86
CA LEU A 685 -0.51 6.61 18.66
C LEU A 685 0.06 5.42 17.88
N ARG A 686 1.38 5.41 17.69
CA ARG A 686 2.11 4.30 17.10
C ARG A 686 3.21 3.85 18.05
N HIS A 687 3.23 2.57 18.37
CA HIS A 687 4.28 1.94 19.15
C HIS A 687 4.87 0.80 18.35
N HIS A 688 6.19 0.76 18.29
CA HIS A 688 6.95 -0.31 17.67
C HIS A 688 7.96 -0.86 18.66
N ARG A 689 8.11 -2.19 18.72
CA ARG A 689 9.11 -2.86 19.54
C ARG A 689 9.67 -4.09 18.85
N LEU A 690 11.00 -4.11 18.72
CA LEU A 690 11.75 -5.24 18.20
C LEU A 690 12.46 -5.95 19.37
N PHE A 691 12.26 -7.26 19.45
CA PHE A 691 12.94 -8.16 20.38
C PHE A 691 13.87 -9.09 19.57
N PRO A 692 15.11 -8.70 19.29
CA PRO A 692 15.99 -9.45 18.38
C PRO A 692 16.23 -10.89 18.80
N ARG A 693 16.35 -11.14 20.11
CA ARG A 693 16.58 -12.49 20.65
C ARG A 693 15.39 -13.42 20.48
N LEU A 694 14.17 -12.89 20.60
CA LEU A 694 12.92 -13.63 20.37
C LEU A 694 12.54 -13.68 18.89
N GLN A 695 13.32 -13.02 18.03
CA GLN A 695 12.97 -12.79 16.63
C GLN A 695 11.53 -12.22 16.47
N LEU A 696 11.12 -11.39 17.46
CA LEU A 696 9.78 -10.83 17.53
C LEU A 696 9.80 -9.35 17.13
N ASN A 697 8.95 -9.01 16.19
CA ASN A 697 8.62 -7.65 15.81
C ASN A 697 7.15 -7.38 16.13
N LEU A 698 6.89 -6.33 16.90
CA LEU A 698 5.55 -5.93 17.32
C LEU A 698 5.30 -4.47 16.94
N MET A 699 4.20 -4.19 16.26
CA MET A 699 3.72 -2.84 15.98
C MET A 699 2.27 -2.69 16.42
N LEU A 700 2.00 -1.68 17.22
CA LEU A 700 0.64 -1.26 17.63
C LEU A 700 0.37 0.14 17.08
N LYS A 701 -0.76 0.29 16.39
CA LYS A 701 -1.27 1.58 15.96
C LYS A 701 -2.69 1.77 16.47
N LEU A 702 -2.93 2.88 17.17
CA LEU A 702 -4.26 3.30 17.60
C LEU A 702 -4.55 4.67 16.99
N SER A 703 -5.75 4.87 16.46
CA SER A 703 -6.15 6.18 15.97
C SER A 703 -7.60 6.49 16.31
N TYR A 704 -7.86 7.77 16.59
CA TYR A 704 -9.18 8.34 16.80
C TYR A 704 -9.36 9.54 15.87
N GLY A 705 -10.35 9.45 14.99
CA GLY A 705 -10.76 10.52 14.09
C GLY A 705 -12.12 11.07 14.48
N HIS A 706 -12.24 12.41 14.48
CA HIS A 706 -13.49 13.13 14.74
C HIS A 706 -13.66 14.21 13.69
N THR A 707 -14.73 14.13 12.89
CA THR A 707 -15.06 15.12 11.85
C THR A 707 -16.31 15.88 12.23
N ILE A 708 -16.25 17.20 12.28
CA ILE A 708 -17.38 18.07 12.52
C ILE A 708 -17.90 18.59 11.17
N ASN A 709 -19.22 18.61 10.97
CA ASN A 709 -19.90 19.01 9.75
C ASN A 709 -19.46 18.24 8.48
N PRO A 710 -19.23 16.92 8.53
CA PRO A 710 -18.84 16.20 7.32
C PRO A 710 -19.88 16.40 6.21
N VAL A 711 -19.39 16.51 4.98
CA VAL A 711 -20.24 16.61 3.79
C VAL A 711 -20.53 15.21 3.27
N VAL A 712 -21.80 14.90 3.11
CA VAL A 712 -22.29 13.64 2.52
C VAL A 712 -23.26 13.93 1.38
N SER A 713 -23.39 13.01 0.45
CA SER A 713 -24.42 13.08 -0.58
C SER A 713 -25.78 12.67 0.02
N ALA A 714 -26.76 13.53 -0.10
CA ALA A 714 -28.16 13.20 0.12
C ALA A 714 -28.81 12.87 -1.23
N PHE A 715 -29.68 11.90 -1.27
CA PHE A 715 -30.32 11.41 -2.48
C PHE A 715 -31.84 11.54 -2.37
N CYS A 716 -32.47 11.87 -3.51
CA CYS A 716 -33.90 11.77 -3.70
C CYS A 716 -34.19 10.87 -4.91
N TYR A 717 -35.19 10.06 -4.81
CA TYR A 717 -35.68 9.18 -5.88
C TYR A 717 -37.14 9.44 -6.17
N ASN A 718 -37.46 9.68 -7.44
CA ASN A 718 -38.82 9.80 -7.90
C ASN A 718 -39.28 8.48 -8.55
N PRO A 719 -40.14 7.70 -7.90
CA PRO A 719 -40.53 6.38 -8.43
C PRO A 719 -41.36 6.45 -9.72
N SER A 720 -42.06 7.57 -10.02
CA SER A 720 -42.81 7.72 -11.24
C SER A 720 -41.97 8.02 -12.49
N THR A 721 -40.77 8.58 -12.30
CA THR A 721 -39.83 8.94 -13.39
C THR A 721 -38.56 8.14 -13.39
N GLY A 722 -38.27 7.41 -12.31
CA GLY A 722 -37.00 6.69 -12.12
C GLY A 722 -35.77 7.59 -11.87
N VAL A 723 -35.99 8.89 -11.70
CA VAL A 723 -34.88 9.88 -11.58
C VAL A 723 -34.34 9.97 -10.17
N TYR A 724 -33.03 9.82 -10.04
CA TYR A 724 -32.26 10.14 -8.83
C TYR A 724 -31.77 11.58 -8.88
N ARG A 725 -31.90 12.30 -7.77
CA ARG A 725 -31.28 13.60 -7.57
C ARG A 725 -30.32 13.51 -6.39
N THR A 726 -29.12 14.02 -6.54
CA THR A 726 -28.11 14.05 -5.46
C THR A 726 -27.73 15.49 -5.11
N LYS A 727 -27.60 15.76 -3.80
CA LYS A 727 -27.24 17.08 -3.26
C LYS A 727 -26.26 16.91 -2.12
N PRO A 728 -25.11 17.62 -2.10
CA PRO A 728 -24.19 17.58 -0.96
C PRO A 728 -24.80 18.28 0.25
N MET A 729 -24.73 17.65 1.42
CA MET A 729 -25.31 18.14 2.68
C MET A 729 -24.35 17.91 3.83
N ASN A 730 -24.31 18.82 4.81
CA ASN A 730 -23.58 18.55 6.05
C ASN A 730 -24.41 17.68 6.99
N THR A 731 -23.75 16.78 7.69
CA THR A 731 -24.33 15.95 8.75
C THR A 731 -23.71 16.29 10.11
N PRO A 732 -24.25 15.77 11.23
CA PRO A 732 -23.57 15.79 12.52
C PRO A 732 -22.20 15.11 12.47
N SER A 733 -21.43 15.24 13.55
CA SER A 733 -20.05 14.76 13.62
C SER A 733 -19.93 13.25 13.37
N HIS A 734 -18.91 12.86 12.60
CA HIS A 734 -18.48 11.47 12.43
C HIS A 734 -17.37 11.13 13.42
N ASN A 735 -17.37 9.88 13.90
CA ASN A 735 -16.34 9.38 14.79
C ASN A 735 -15.79 8.05 14.23
N ARG A 736 -14.48 7.89 14.28
CA ARG A 736 -13.80 6.66 13.84
C ARG A 736 -12.70 6.31 14.83
N TYR A 737 -12.71 5.07 15.29
CA TYR A 737 -11.67 4.47 16.12
C TYR A 737 -11.06 3.31 15.33
N ASN A 738 -9.74 3.25 15.28
CA ASN A 738 -9.03 2.19 14.60
C ASN A 738 -7.89 1.68 15.49
N ALA A 739 -7.77 0.35 15.58
CA ALA A 739 -6.69 -0.35 16.25
C ALA A 739 -6.07 -1.36 15.29
N GLU A 740 -4.77 -1.31 15.10
CA GLU A 740 -3.99 -2.24 14.27
C GLU A 740 -2.87 -2.83 15.12
N LEU A 741 -2.78 -4.15 15.13
CA LEU A 741 -1.70 -4.91 15.75
C LEU A 741 -1.04 -5.77 14.68
N ASP A 742 0.26 -5.60 14.51
CA ASP A 742 1.08 -6.40 13.61
C ASP A 742 2.12 -7.14 14.44
N TYR A 743 2.08 -8.46 14.37
CA TYR A 743 2.89 -9.38 15.15
C TYR A 743 3.62 -10.34 14.20
N ASP A 744 4.94 -10.35 14.28
CA ASP A 744 5.80 -11.20 13.46
C ASP A 744 6.86 -11.85 14.33
N GLN A 745 6.81 -13.16 14.47
CA GLN A 745 7.70 -13.91 15.35
C GLN A 745 8.32 -15.12 14.64
N GLY A 746 9.64 -15.22 14.71
CA GLY A 746 10.37 -16.45 14.41
C GLY A 746 10.31 -17.41 15.61
N LEU A 747 9.74 -18.59 15.40
CA LEU A 747 9.65 -19.65 16.38
C LEU A 747 10.73 -20.71 16.09
N GLY A 748 11.95 -20.47 16.54
CA GLY A 748 13.11 -21.30 16.21
C GLY A 748 13.60 -21.10 14.77
N ILE A 749 14.18 -22.16 14.16
CA ILE A 749 14.84 -22.08 12.85
C ILE A 749 13.85 -22.25 11.70
N SER A 750 12.78 -23.01 11.90
CA SER A 750 11.90 -23.48 10.82
C SER A 750 10.50 -22.88 10.83
N TRP A 751 10.07 -22.29 11.92
CA TRP A 751 8.73 -21.76 12.05
C TRP A 751 8.73 -20.24 12.14
N ARG A 752 7.71 -19.61 11.57
CA ARG A 752 7.42 -18.17 11.68
C ARG A 752 5.91 -17.98 11.79
N LEU A 753 5.48 -17.19 12.74
CA LEU A 753 4.10 -16.74 12.88
C LEU A 753 4.03 -15.27 12.50
N HIS A 754 3.21 -14.96 11.53
CA HIS A 754 2.84 -13.59 11.18
C HIS A 754 1.34 -13.43 11.41
N ASN A 755 0.95 -12.38 12.13
CA ASN A 755 -0.44 -12.07 12.36
C ASN A 755 -0.66 -10.56 12.33
N LYS A 756 -1.64 -10.11 11.52
CA LYS A 756 -2.05 -8.73 11.42
C LYS A 756 -3.53 -8.59 11.70
N MET A 757 -3.86 -7.97 12.83
CA MET A 757 -5.22 -7.71 13.28
C MET A 757 -5.56 -6.23 13.09
N THR A 758 -6.76 -5.93 12.61
CA THR A 758 -7.29 -4.58 12.50
C THR A 758 -8.72 -4.56 13.00
N ALA A 759 -9.03 -3.65 13.91
CA ALA A 759 -10.38 -3.40 14.39
C ALA A 759 -10.74 -1.93 14.16
N GLU A 760 -11.80 -1.66 13.43
CA GLU A 760 -12.33 -0.33 13.19
C GLU A 760 -13.76 -0.25 13.70
N TRP A 761 -14.06 0.77 14.48
CA TRP A 761 -15.42 1.17 14.77
C TRP A 761 -15.65 2.60 14.32
N ALA A 762 -16.70 2.82 13.51
CA ALA A 762 -17.07 4.12 13.01
C ALA A 762 -18.55 4.40 13.26
N ARG A 763 -18.86 5.63 13.65
CA ARG A 763 -20.23 6.15 13.67
C ARG A 763 -20.31 7.35 12.74
N SER A 764 -21.10 7.18 11.69
CA SER A 764 -21.34 8.19 10.67
C SER A 764 -22.83 8.48 10.57
N TYR A 765 -23.17 9.55 9.86
CA TYR A 765 -24.53 9.92 9.58
C TYR A 765 -24.69 10.12 8.07
N GLY A 766 -25.79 9.70 7.54
CA GLY A 766 -26.23 10.01 6.19
C GLY A 766 -27.72 10.34 6.20
N TYR A 767 -28.29 10.50 5.05
CA TYR A 767 -29.71 10.73 4.88
C TYR A 767 -30.37 9.51 4.25
N LEU A 768 -31.57 9.15 4.73
CA LEU A 768 -32.43 8.20 4.03
C LEU A 768 -32.80 8.78 2.67
N LEU A 769 -33.00 7.91 1.71
CA LEU A 769 -33.45 8.31 0.38
C LEU A 769 -34.84 8.97 0.49
N ALA A 770 -34.96 10.21 0.03
CA ALA A 770 -36.20 10.98 0.07
C ALA A 770 -36.90 10.94 -1.31
N THR A 771 -38.13 11.35 -1.39
CA THR A 771 -38.83 11.49 -2.70
C THR A 771 -38.51 12.82 -3.38
N ASN A 772 -38.25 13.88 -2.62
CA ASN A 772 -37.78 15.17 -3.11
C ASN A 772 -37.06 15.96 -2.01
N PHE A 773 -36.28 17.00 -2.38
CA PHE A 773 -35.54 17.84 -1.45
C PHE A 773 -36.39 18.95 -0.77
N ASN A 774 -37.65 19.09 -1.11
CA ASN A 774 -38.55 20.05 -0.47
C ASN A 774 -39.16 19.50 0.83
N GLN A 775 -39.01 18.19 1.07
CA GLN A 775 -39.42 17.54 2.31
C GLN A 775 -38.27 17.49 3.30
N PRO A 776 -38.54 17.42 4.60
CA PRO A 776 -37.49 17.22 5.60
C PRO A 776 -36.75 15.92 5.34
N LEU A 777 -35.41 16.00 5.25
CA LEU A 777 -34.55 14.82 5.11
C LEU A 777 -34.39 14.14 6.46
N HIS A 778 -34.50 12.83 6.48
CA HIS A 778 -34.34 12.00 7.67
C HIS A 778 -32.89 11.53 7.81
N LEU A 779 -32.23 11.95 8.90
CA LEU A 779 -30.91 11.45 9.26
C LEU A 779 -30.97 9.97 9.64
N ASN A 780 -30.04 9.20 9.12
CA ASN A 780 -29.84 7.81 9.47
C ASN A 780 -28.42 7.59 10.03
N PRO A 781 -28.27 7.49 11.35
CA PRO A 781 -27.01 7.10 11.95
C PRO A 781 -26.65 5.67 11.59
N LEU A 782 -25.41 5.47 11.13
CA LEU A 782 -24.81 4.18 10.85
C LEU A 782 -23.65 3.93 11.79
N SER A 783 -23.70 2.84 12.53
CA SER A 783 -22.56 2.31 13.28
C SER A 783 -21.99 1.12 12.54
N ARG A 784 -20.70 1.23 12.14
CA ARG A 784 -19.96 0.17 11.47
C ARG A 784 -18.87 -0.34 12.39
N PHE A 785 -18.78 -1.66 12.53
CA PHE A 785 -17.63 -2.34 13.12
C PHE A 785 -17.04 -3.28 12.10
N THR A 786 -15.74 -3.14 11.85
CA THR A 786 -14.98 -4.01 10.95
C THR A 786 -13.83 -4.63 11.74
N TYR A 787 -13.75 -5.95 11.73
CA TYR A 787 -12.62 -6.71 12.25
C TYR A 787 -11.98 -7.49 11.11
N LYS A 788 -10.66 -7.38 10.98
CA LYS A 788 -9.88 -8.16 10.02
C LYS A 788 -8.73 -8.82 10.76
N ASP A 789 -8.49 -10.07 10.44
CA ASP A 789 -7.41 -10.88 10.99
C ASP A 789 -6.75 -11.67 9.86
N ASN A 790 -5.46 -11.44 9.64
CA ASN A 790 -4.66 -12.14 8.65
C ASN A 790 -3.54 -12.86 9.38
N MET A 791 -3.66 -14.18 9.50
CA MET A 791 -2.70 -15.02 10.18
C MET A 791 -2.06 -16.01 9.20
N GLU A 792 -0.75 -16.08 9.20
CA GLU A 792 0.04 -17.07 8.46
C GLU A 792 1.03 -17.75 9.41
N LEU A 793 1.01 -19.06 9.48
CA LEU A 793 2.03 -19.87 10.15
C LEU A 793 2.91 -20.52 9.08
N SER A 794 4.16 -20.11 8.97
CA SER A 794 5.09 -20.67 7.98
C SER A 794 5.99 -21.71 8.63
N TYR A 795 6.05 -22.90 8.04
CA TYR A 795 7.05 -23.92 8.32
C TYR A 795 7.98 -24.10 7.14
N GLU A 796 9.28 -23.91 7.32
CA GLU A 796 10.27 -24.06 6.27
C GLU A 796 11.43 -24.93 6.75
N LYS A 797 11.55 -26.14 6.21
CA LYS A 797 12.65 -27.07 6.52
C LYS A 797 13.11 -27.80 5.26
N GLN A 798 14.41 -27.74 4.94
CA GLN A 798 15.02 -28.39 3.78
C GLN A 798 14.21 -28.12 2.49
N SER A 799 13.59 -29.14 1.93
CA SER A 799 12.87 -29.11 0.65
C SER A 799 11.38 -28.78 0.79
N LEU A 800 10.89 -28.65 2.01
CA LEU A 800 9.46 -28.48 2.29
C LEU A 800 9.18 -27.10 2.90
N SER A 801 8.20 -26.39 2.33
CA SER A 801 7.59 -25.20 2.91
C SER A 801 6.08 -25.44 2.99
N VAL A 802 5.51 -25.27 4.19
CA VAL A 802 4.08 -25.42 4.44
C VAL A 802 3.58 -24.18 5.16
N LYS A 803 2.53 -23.56 4.61
CA LYS A 803 2.01 -22.27 5.10
C LYS A 803 0.49 -22.33 5.20
N PRO A 804 -0.07 -22.85 6.31
CA PRO A 804 -1.48 -22.60 6.60
C PRO A 804 -1.70 -21.10 6.85
N TYR A 805 -2.81 -20.59 6.33
CA TYR A 805 -3.20 -19.21 6.52
C TYR A 805 -4.71 -19.07 6.74
N VAL A 806 -5.09 -17.97 7.39
CA VAL A 806 -6.48 -17.55 7.57
C VAL A 806 -6.57 -16.06 7.35
N GLU A 807 -7.45 -15.64 6.43
CA GLU A 807 -7.85 -14.25 6.25
C GLU A 807 -9.32 -14.13 6.65
N PHE A 808 -9.57 -13.53 7.79
CA PHE A 808 -10.90 -13.35 8.33
C PHE A 808 -11.31 -11.89 8.26
N THR A 809 -12.54 -11.62 7.81
CA THR A 809 -13.15 -10.29 7.82
C THR A 809 -14.58 -10.40 8.35
N TYR A 810 -14.87 -9.63 9.36
CA TYR A 810 -16.20 -9.46 9.92
C TYR A 810 -16.60 -8.00 9.82
N ASN A 811 -17.74 -7.72 9.15
CA ASN A 811 -18.32 -6.38 9.07
C ASN A 811 -19.71 -6.42 9.70
N ARG A 812 -19.91 -5.51 10.63
CA ARG A 812 -21.19 -5.33 11.33
C ARG A 812 -21.73 -3.94 11.07
N TYR A 813 -22.91 -3.86 10.46
CA TYR A 813 -23.62 -2.62 10.19
C TYR A 813 -24.86 -2.54 11.05
N ARG A 814 -25.04 -1.43 11.75
CA ARG A 814 -26.19 -1.15 12.61
C ARG A 814 -26.76 0.21 12.27
N TYR A 815 -27.95 0.20 11.72
CA TYR A 815 -28.72 1.38 11.35
C TYR A 815 -29.66 1.75 12.50
N GLN A 816 -29.85 3.05 12.72
CA GLN A 816 -30.80 3.49 13.76
C GLN A 816 -32.24 3.49 13.25
N ALA A 817 -32.44 3.67 11.94
CA ALA A 817 -33.78 3.57 11.34
C ALA A 817 -34.27 2.14 11.47
N SER A 818 -35.41 1.94 12.17
CA SER A 818 -36.02 0.62 12.42
C SER A 818 -36.52 -0.09 11.16
N THR A 819 -36.61 0.66 10.06
CA THR A 819 -37.04 0.18 8.74
C THR A 819 -35.95 -0.53 7.96
N ILE A 820 -34.67 -0.44 8.42
CA ILE A 820 -33.50 -1.00 7.73
C ILE A 820 -32.99 -2.19 8.49
N ASN A 821 -32.81 -3.31 7.77
CA ASN A 821 -32.24 -4.50 8.37
C ASN A 821 -30.76 -4.31 8.66
N ASN A 822 -30.38 -4.56 9.91
CA ASN A 822 -28.99 -4.66 10.29
C ASN A 822 -28.32 -5.83 9.57
N SER A 823 -27.04 -5.68 9.24
CA SER A 823 -26.32 -6.74 8.54
C SER A 823 -25.02 -7.10 9.25
N ASP A 824 -24.73 -8.39 9.23
CA ASP A 824 -23.49 -8.97 9.69
C ASP A 824 -22.90 -9.76 8.51
N LEU A 825 -21.73 -9.35 8.03
CA LEU A 825 -21.07 -9.95 6.88
C LEU A 825 -19.81 -10.64 7.33
N ILE A 826 -19.66 -11.90 6.97
CA ILE A 826 -18.50 -12.72 7.26
C ILE A 826 -17.83 -13.11 5.95
N ARG A 827 -16.54 -12.93 5.88
CA ARG A 827 -15.66 -13.52 4.87
C ARG A 827 -14.50 -14.20 5.59
N CYS A 828 -14.32 -15.47 5.32
CA CYS A 828 -13.20 -16.26 5.84
C CYS A 828 -12.54 -16.99 4.67
N ASP A 829 -11.27 -16.74 4.44
CA ASP A 829 -10.44 -17.46 3.47
C ASP A 829 -9.39 -18.23 4.28
N PHE A 830 -9.50 -19.54 4.35
CA PHE A 830 -8.53 -20.37 5.02
C PHE A 830 -7.91 -21.37 4.05
N GLY A 831 -6.60 -21.45 4.07
CA GLY A 831 -5.90 -22.23 3.06
C GLY A 831 -4.58 -22.80 3.52
N LEU A 832 -4.04 -23.62 2.63
CA LEU A 832 -2.76 -24.29 2.80
C LEU A 832 -1.94 -24.12 1.54
N LYS A 833 -0.85 -23.39 1.65
CA LYS A 833 0.14 -23.30 0.60
C LYS A 833 1.31 -24.21 0.89
N THR A 834 1.61 -25.10 -0.03
CA THR A 834 2.71 -26.07 0.10
C THR A 834 3.67 -25.88 -1.07
N VAL A 835 4.96 -25.82 -0.77
CA VAL A 835 6.04 -25.86 -1.77
C VAL A 835 6.97 -27.00 -1.40
N TYR A 836 7.18 -27.91 -2.35
CA TYR A 836 8.11 -29.01 -2.22
C TYR A 836 9.12 -28.96 -3.35
N THR A 837 10.41 -28.84 -3.00
CA THR A 837 11.50 -28.79 -3.96
C THR A 837 12.39 -30.00 -3.79
N LYS A 838 12.62 -30.74 -4.87
CA LYS A 838 13.56 -31.86 -4.90
C LYS A 838 14.33 -31.87 -6.22
N ASP A 839 15.65 -31.80 -6.12
CA ASP A 839 16.55 -31.77 -7.26
C ASP A 839 16.18 -30.68 -8.28
N HIS A 840 15.70 -31.06 -9.44
CA HIS A 840 15.27 -30.14 -10.50
C HIS A 840 13.77 -29.80 -10.48
N PHE A 841 13.02 -30.46 -9.62
CA PHE A 841 11.57 -30.27 -9.55
C PHE A 841 11.14 -29.40 -8.38
N GLU A 842 10.20 -28.53 -8.65
CA GLU A 842 9.47 -27.77 -7.62
C GLU A 842 7.98 -27.97 -7.84
N PHE A 843 7.30 -28.41 -6.80
CA PHE A 843 5.86 -28.58 -6.77
C PHE A 843 5.26 -27.51 -5.85
N VAL A 844 4.28 -26.77 -6.34
CA VAL A 844 3.52 -25.77 -5.57
C VAL A 844 2.06 -26.14 -5.61
N SER A 845 1.43 -26.17 -4.45
CA SER A 845 -0.01 -26.35 -4.29
C SER A 845 -0.56 -25.25 -3.37
N ASN A 846 -1.64 -24.63 -3.78
CA ASN A 846 -2.39 -23.69 -2.95
C ASN A 846 -3.86 -24.09 -2.99
N VAL A 847 -4.35 -24.68 -1.89
CA VAL A 847 -5.75 -25.05 -1.73
C VAL A 847 -6.35 -24.20 -0.62
N HIS A 848 -7.51 -23.61 -0.89
CA HIS A 848 -8.19 -22.79 0.11
C HIS A 848 -9.70 -22.81 -0.07
N ASP A 849 -10.42 -22.54 1.02
CA ASP A 849 -11.86 -22.39 1.04
C ASP A 849 -12.22 -20.95 1.39
N LEU A 850 -12.94 -20.30 0.49
CA LEU A 850 -13.47 -18.97 0.65
C LEU A 850 -14.93 -19.07 1.11
N PHE A 851 -15.13 -18.93 2.42
CA PHE A 851 -16.47 -18.87 3.03
C PHE A 851 -16.98 -17.44 3.09
N ARG A 852 -18.22 -17.23 2.67
CA ARG A 852 -18.94 -15.95 2.77
C ARG A 852 -20.33 -16.15 3.35
N SER A 853 -20.80 -15.18 4.16
CA SER A 853 -22.14 -15.22 4.75
C SER A 853 -22.68 -13.80 4.95
N GLY A 854 -24.00 -13.65 4.80
CA GLY A 854 -24.74 -12.41 5.03
C GLY A 854 -24.85 -11.48 3.81
N TYR A 855 -24.42 -11.90 2.63
CA TYR A 855 -24.50 -11.10 1.40
C TYR A 855 -25.88 -11.20 0.72
N LEU A 856 -26.30 -10.12 0.00
CA LEU A 856 -27.57 -10.01 -0.72
C LEU A 856 -27.63 -11.02 -1.88
N MET A 857 -26.58 -11.03 -2.70
CA MET A 857 -26.44 -11.98 -3.77
C MET A 857 -26.20 -13.37 -3.19
N ARG A 858 -27.27 -14.18 -3.14
CA ARG A 858 -27.27 -15.50 -2.47
C ARG A 858 -26.23 -16.46 -3.02
N GLU A 859 -25.93 -16.38 -4.31
CA GLU A 859 -24.94 -17.21 -5.00
C GLU A 859 -23.52 -17.04 -4.46
N PHE A 860 -23.21 -15.90 -3.81
CA PHE A 860 -21.89 -15.64 -3.22
C PHE A 860 -21.78 -16.08 -1.76
N ASN A 861 -22.85 -16.49 -1.10
CA ASN A 861 -22.82 -17.07 0.25
C ASN A 861 -22.43 -18.55 0.20
N GLY A 862 -21.81 -19.04 1.30
CA GLY A 862 -21.38 -20.43 1.43
C GLY A 862 -19.89 -20.64 1.15
N HIS A 863 -19.53 -21.88 0.90
CA HIS A 863 -18.15 -22.35 0.72
C HIS A 863 -17.76 -22.40 -0.75
N ARG A 864 -16.55 -21.91 -1.07
CA ARG A 864 -15.97 -21.96 -2.39
C ARG A 864 -14.53 -22.45 -2.31
N TRP A 865 -14.34 -23.70 -2.69
CA TRP A 865 -13.02 -24.30 -2.76
C TRP A 865 -12.30 -23.86 -4.02
N LEU A 866 -11.07 -23.36 -3.86
CA LEU A 866 -10.15 -23.00 -4.94
C LEU A 866 -8.89 -23.83 -4.78
N TRP A 867 -8.33 -24.29 -5.88
CA TRP A 867 -7.11 -25.06 -5.86
C TRP A 867 -6.26 -24.76 -7.07
N ASP A 868 -5.02 -24.31 -6.81
CA ASP A 868 -3.98 -24.08 -7.81
C ASP A 868 -2.86 -25.06 -7.63
N ILE A 869 -2.39 -25.64 -8.72
CA ILE A 869 -1.25 -26.54 -8.77
C ILE A 869 -0.25 -26.03 -9.79
N GLN A 870 1.04 -26.08 -9.44
CA GLN A 870 2.13 -25.74 -10.33
C GLN A 870 3.26 -26.74 -10.17
N VAL A 871 3.82 -27.18 -11.30
CA VAL A 871 5.02 -28.00 -11.37
C VAL A 871 6.06 -27.26 -12.19
N MET A 872 7.24 -27.06 -11.63
CA MET A 872 8.38 -26.43 -12.29
C MET A 872 9.50 -27.46 -12.44
N TYR A 873 10.04 -27.55 -13.64
CA TYR A 873 11.26 -28.32 -13.93
C TYR A 873 12.40 -27.36 -14.27
N LYS A 874 13.42 -27.33 -13.41
CA LYS A 874 14.62 -26.50 -13.53
C LYS A 874 15.68 -27.22 -14.37
N MET A 875 16.30 -26.51 -15.32
CA MET A 875 17.32 -27.05 -16.23
C MET A 875 18.47 -26.06 -16.41
N LEU A 876 19.54 -26.50 -17.09
CA LEU A 876 20.71 -25.68 -17.39
C LEU A 876 21.34 -25.04 -16.13
N LYS A 877 21.50 -25.83 -15.06
CA LYS A 877 21.98 -25.35 -13.75
C LYS A 877 21.08 -24.24 -13.19
N ASN A 878 19.78 -24.47 -13.23
CA ASN A 878 18.72 -23.56 -12.77
C ASN A 878 18.61 -22.23 -13.55
N LYS A 879 19.26 -22.11 -14.71
CA LYS A 879 19.14 -20.93 -15.56
C LYS A 879 17.90 -20.95 -16.44
N ALA A 880 17.33 -22.11 -16.70
CA ALA A 880 16.08 -22.25 -17.42
C ALA A 880 15.09 -23.07 -16.62
N ALA A 881 13.80 -22.81 -16.83
CA ALA A 881 12.73 -23.61 -16.25
C ALA A 881 11.55 -23.73 -17.19
N ILE A 882 10.89 -24.88 -17.13
CA ILE A 882 9.56 -25.09 -17.70
C ILE A 882 8.59 -25.20 -16.54
N ILE A 883 7.46 -24.50 -16.64
CA ILE A 883 6.43 -24.47 -15.61
C ILE A 883 5.11 -24.89 -16.24
N LEU A 884 4.47 -25.87 -15.63
CA LEU A 884 3.09 -26.23 -15.90
C LEU A 884 2.23 -25.78 -14.72
N LYS A 885 1.21 -24.98 -14.98
CA LYS A 885 0.27 -24.49 -13.96
C LYS A 885 -1.16 -24.81 -14.36
N VAL A 886 -1.94 -25.28 -13.40
CA VAL A 886 -3.39 -25.39 -13.46
C VAL A 886 -3.94 -24.47 -12.36
N ALA A 887 -4.64 -23.44 -12.76
CA ALA A 887 -5.25 -22.50 -11.83
C ALA A 887 -6.75 -22.75 -11.73
N ASP A 888 -7.30 -22.53 -10.54
CA ASP A 888 -8.71 -22.68 -10.21
C ASP A 888 -9.32 -23.98 -10.77
N ILE A 889 -8.80 -25.12 -10.31
CA ILE A 889 -9.21 -26.46 -10.79
C ILE A 889 -10.73 -26.62 -10.72
N PHE A 890 -11.38 -26.05 -9.72
CA PHE A 890 -12.82 -26.15 -9.50
C PHE A 890 -13.64 -25.13 -10.30
N ASN A 891 -13.00 -24.16 -10.96
CA ASN A 891 -13.60 -23.05 -11.72
C ASN A 891 -14.62 -22.24 -10.90
N ARG A 892 -14.20 -21.78 -9.73
CA ARG A 892 -15.05 -21.10 -8.76
C ARG A 892 -14.52 -19.74 -8.30
N ASP A 893 -13.43 -19.25 -8.87
CA ASP A 893 -12.88 -17.94 -8.54
C ASP A 893 -13.86 -16.85 -8.98
N THR A 894 -14.07 -15.86 -8.11
CA THR A 894 -14.93 -14.70 -8.37
C THR A 894 -14.42 -13.49 -7.61
N SER A 895 -14.35 -12.37 -8.27
CA SER A 895 -14.11 -11.09 -7.62
C SER A 895 -15.43 -10.53 -7.10
N PHE A 896 -15.47 -10.19 -5.82
CA PHE A 896 -16.67 -9.72 -5.15
C PHE A 896 -16.31 -8.69 -4.09
N SER A 897 -17.05 -7.57 -4.06
CA SER A 897 -16.90 -6.51 -3.08
C SER A 897 -18.26 -6.00 -2.61
N ASN A 898 -18.31 -5.39 -1.44
CA ASN A 898 -19.51 -4.75 -0.94
C ASN A 898 -19.21 -3.40 -0.29
N VAL A 899 -20.17 -2.49 -0.38
CA VAL A 899 -20.17 -1.19 0.29
C VAL A 899 -21.54 -1.00 0.95
N SER A 900 -21.55 -0.56 2.20
CA SER A 900 -22.79 -0.21 2.91
C SER A 900 -22.71 1.21 3.43
N GLU A 901 -23.66 2.01 2.99
CA GLU A 901 -23.82 3.42 3.31
C GLU A 901 -25.10 3.64 4.15
N ALA A 902 -25.33 4.86 4.63
CA ALA A 902 -26.52 5.17 5.42
C ALA A 902 -27.83 5.07 4.62
N TYR A 903 -27.78 5.10 3.30
CA TYR A 903 -28.92 5.11 2.38
C TYR A 903 -28.98 3.90 1.47
N SER A 904 -27.92 3.07 1.40
CA SER A 904 -27.86 1.91 0.50
C SER A 904 -26.88 0.85 0.93
N ARG A 905 -27.08 -0.32 0.38
CA ARG A 905 -26.12 -1.43 0.40
C ARG A 905 -25.88 -1.88 -1.03
N THR A 906 -24.62 -1.82 -1.46
CA THR A 906 -24.20 -2.18 -2.81
C THR A 906 -23.26 -3.37 -2.78
N GLU A 907 -23.53 -4.35 -3.61
CA GLU A 907 -22.67 -5.50 -3.87
C GLU A 907 -22.25 -5.50 -5.33
N LYS A 908 -20.96 -5.68 -5.57
CA LYS A 908 -20.36 -5.67 -6.91
C LYS A 908 -19.63 -6.96 -7.16
N TRP A 909 -19.81 -7.47 -8.34
CA TRP A 909 -19.07 -8.60 -8.87
C TRP A 909 -18.50 -8.22 -10.23
N HIS A 910 -17.30 -8.67 -10.54
CA HIS A 910 -16.71 -8.55 -11.86
C HIS A 910 -16.15 -9.88 -12.31
N ASP A 911 -16.14 -10.08 -13.61
CA ASP A 911 -15.65 -11.30 -14.24
C ASP A 911 -14.15 -11.46 -13.92
N THR A 912 -13.76 -12.69 -13.58
CA THR A 912 -12.37 -13.03 -13.23
C THR A 912 -11.81 -14.03 -14.23
N ASN A 913 -10.51 -14.22 -14.21
CA ASN A 913 -9.86 -15.28 -14.97
C ASN A 913 -10.31 -16.65 -14.45
N HIS A 914 -11.23 -17.28 -15.17
CA HIS A 914 -11.68 -18.64 -14.89
C HIS A 914 -10.52 -19.64 -15.03
N ARG A 915 -10.80 -20.89 -14.62
CA ARG A 915 -9.87 -22.03 -14.76
C ARG A 915 -9.06 -22.01 -16.06
N TYR A 916 -7.74 -22.11 -15.93
CA TYR A 916 -6.82 -22.21 -17.04
C TYR A 916 -5.68 -23.19 -16.78
N ILE A 917 -5.11 -23.67 -17.87
CA ILE A 917 -3.85 -24.41 -17.88
C ILE A 917 -2.84 -23.54 -18.61
N SER A 918 -1.64 -23.38 -18.05
CA SER A 918 -0.55 -22.67 -18.72
C SER A 918 0.73 -23.50 -18.74
N ILE A 919 1.49 -23.31 -19.80
CA ILE A 919 2.86 -23.78 -19.93
C ILE A 919 3.75 -22.55 -20.13
N SER A 920 4.77 -22.44 -19.30
CA SER A 920 5.70 -21.31 -19.32
C SER A 920 7.12 -21.82 -19.49
N PHE A 921 7.90 -21.13 -20.31
CA PHE A 921 9.35 -21.31 -20.41
C PHE A 921 10.03 -20.02 -19.97
N GLY A 922 11.02 -20.13 -19.10
CA GLY A 922 11.82 -19.00 -18.64
C GLY A 922 13.32 -19.29 -18.76
N TYR A 923 14.08 -18.28 -19.17
CA TYR A 923 15.53 -18.35 -19.24
C TYR A 923 16.14 -17.12 -18.54
N GLN A 924 17.13 -17.39 -17.66
CA GLN A 924 17.86 -16.38 -16.92
C GLN A 924 19.26 -16.21 -17.47
N LEU A 925 19.59 -14.96 -17.81
CA LEU A 925 20.93 -14.56 -18.21
C LEU A 925 21.66 -14.03 -16.98
N ASP A 926 22.54 -14.86 -16.39
CA ASP A 926 23.39 -14.46 -15.27
C ASP A 926 24.85 -14.33 -15.72
N PRO A 927 25.60 -13.35 -15.18
CA PRO A 927 27.04 -13.28 -15.43
C PRO A 927 27.72 -14.56 -14.91
N LYS A 928 28.66 -15.10 -15.67
CA LYS A 928 29.48 -16.22 -15.18
C LYS A 928 30.26 -15.76 -13.94
N PRO A 929 30.18 -16.49 -12.81
CA PRO A 929 31.11 -16.22 -11.71
C PRO A 929 32.53 -16.42 -12.21
N GLN A 930 33.40 -15.44 -11.97
CA GLN A 930 34.82 -15.65 -12.18
C GLN A 930 35.30 -16.57 -11.07
N HIS A 931 35.63 -17.80 -11.39
CA HIS A 931 36.42 -18.63 -10.50
C HIS A 931 37.78 -17.96 -10.31
N LYS A 932 38.03 -17.47 -9.09
CA LYS A 932 39.35 -17.12 -8.64
C LYS A 932 40.10 -18.38 -8.28
#